data_91001b85267192154dda869e4c8b892c
#
_entry.id   91001b85267192154dda869e4c8b892c
#
_cell.length_a   1.000
_cell.length_b   1.000
_cell.length_c   1.000
_cell.angle_alpha   90.00
_cell.angle_beta   90.00
_cell.angle_gamma   90.00
#
_symmetry.space_group_name_H-M   'P 1'
#
loop_
_entity.id
_entity.type
_entity.pdbx_description
1 polymer ?
#
loop_
_entity_poly.entity_id
_entity_poly.type
_entity_poly.pdbx_seq_one_letter_code
_entity_poly.pdbx_strand_id
1 'polypeptide(L)'
;MHKSTQPKKKSKVMGRLLKQLFHDYPVKLTIVIVCIIISAIVGVMPAVYLETLTSYIEEGLASGWSAIGGKVVKAIVIMVCVYLVGLTATTVHTQLMADITQGFLHKMRVRMFGGMQDLPIRYFDQTSHGDIMSHYTNDADTLRQLISQALPHLLSSGLTILCLLLVMLYYSVVLMLVVLVGIVLMFFVTKKVGGNSAKYFVRQQRSLGKAEGYIEEMMNGQKVVKVFCHERAAERDFDVLNEQLYNDANKANRFGNIFGPIMNNIGNLLYVCTAFVGGALICSNGAILNCSLQNLIAGGSFFGAMTVPIVASYLGMTKQFAGNVNQVSQQINAVAMAMAGAKRVFELIDQEPEVDNGQVQLVHCREENGQLVECKEHTNMWAWKCPDARPGEPTMVRLTGDVRFFDVDFAYEEGKTVLHNVSLYARPGEKIAFVGATGAGKTTITNLINRFYDIADGKIRYDGININRIRKADLRKSLGIVLQDVNLFTGTVMDNIRYGKLDATDEACIHAAKLANAHDFITRLPQGYQTMLTANGANLSQGQRQLLSIARAAVADPPVMILDEATSSIDTRTEALVQKGMDALMKGRTVFVIAHRLSTVRNSDAIMVLDHGRIIERGCHEDLIAQKGTYYQLYTGAFELE
;
A
#
# COMPACT_ATOMS: atom_id res chain seq x y z
N MET A 1 -5.45 -30.92 8.82
CA MET A 1 -4.25 -31.09 7.99
C MET A 1 -4.30 -30.06 6.85
N HIS A 2 -3.93 -28.82 7.11
CA HIS A 2 -3.73 -27.83 6.05
C HIS A 2 -2.25 -27.84 5.70
N LYS A 3 -1.97 -28.23 4.45
CA LYS A 3 -0.63 -28.12 3.85
C LYS A 3 -0.19 -26.66 3.93
N SER A 4 0.89 -26.39 4.68
CA SER A 4 1.64 -25.15 4.59
C SER A 4 1.95 -24.93 3.09
N THR A 5 1.33 -23.95 2.50
CA THR A 5 1.66 -23.47 1.17
C THR A 5 3.09 -22.94 1.22
N GLN A 6 4.02 -23.74 0.69
CA GLN A 6 5.37 -23.26 0.42
C GLN A 6 5.30 -21.94 -0.35
N PRO A 7 6.18 -20.96 -0.07
CA PRO A 7 6.17 -19.70 -0.77
C PRO A 7 6.34 -20.00 -2.27
N LYS A 8 5.30 -19.66 -3.04
CA LYS A 8 5.35 -19.67 -4.51
C LYS A 8 6.69 -19.09 -4.94
N LYS A 9 7.45 -19.86 -5.79
CA LYS A 9 8.73 -19.47 -6.40
C LYS A 9 8.78 -17.97 -6.56
N LYS A 10 9.86 -17.33 -6.04
CA LYS A 10 10.17 -15.90 -6.24
C LYS A 10 10.02 -15.56 -7.72
N SER A 11 8.81 -15.30 -8.17
CA SER A 11 8.55 -14.67 -9.46
C SER A 11 9.40 -13.41 -9.42
N LYS A 12 10.32 -13.26 -10.36
CA LYS A 12 11.21 -12.12 -10.43
C LYS A 12 10.31 -10.90 -10.49
N VAL A 13 10.17 -10.18 -9.38
CA VAL A 13 9.27 -9.00 -9.22
C VAL A 13 9.45 -8.05 -10.41
N MET A 14 10.70 -7.84 -10.83
CA MET A 14 11.05 -7.07 -12.03
C MET A 14 10.39 -7.66 -13.30
N GLY A 15 10.43 -8.98 -13.48
CA GLY A 15 9.80 -9.62 -14.65
C GLY A 15 8.28 -9.45 -14.68
N ARG A 16 7.63 -9.48 -13.49
CA ARG A 16 6.20 -9.21 -13.37
C ARG A 16 5.87 -7.76 -13.68
N LEU A 17 6.66 -6.82 -13.14
CA LEU A 17 6.51 -5.40 -13.39
C LEU A 17 6.64 -5.07 -14.88
N LEU A 18 7.72 -5.55 -15.51
CA LEU A 18 7.95 -5.34 -16.94
C LEU A 18 6.87 -5.98 -17.80
N LYS A 19 6.47 -7.22 -17.50
CA LYS A 19 5.38 -7.89 -18.23
C LYS A 19 4.08 -7.09 -18.16
N GLN A 20 3.76 -6.52 -17.00
CA GLN A 20 2.56 -5.72 -16.81
C GLN A 20 2.66 -4.38 -17.54
N LEU A 21 3.83 -3.69 -17.52
CA LEU A 21 4.07 -2.47 -18.29
C LEU A 21 3.93 -2.70 -19.79
N PHE A 22 4.52 -3.78 -20.32
CA PHE A 22 4.41 -4.12 -21.75
C PHE A 22 2.99 -4.54 -22.14
N HIS A 23 2.26 -5.20 -21.25
CA HIS A 23 0.86 -5.54 -21.49
C HIS A 23 -0.03 -4.29 -21.56
N ASP A 24 0.17 -3.35 -20.64
CA ASP A 24 -0.68 -2.16 -20.50
C ASP A 24 -0.35 -1.06 -21.55
N TYR A 25 0.92 -0.95 -21.98
CA TYR A 25 1.41 0.13 -22.85
C TYR A 25 2.32 -0.36 -23.98
N PRO A 26 1.94 -1.37 -24.79
CA PRO A 26 2.86 -2.00 -25.76
C PRO A 26 3.38 -1.02 -26.81
N VAL A 27 2.51 -0.23 -27.40
CA VAL A 27 2.89 0.71 -28.48
C VAL A 27 3.77 1.86 -27.94
N LYS A 28 3.37 2.47 -26.82
CA LYS A 28 4.12 3.58 -26.22
C LYS A 28 5.52 3.14 -25.79
N LEU A 29 5.65 1.97 -25.18
CA LEU A 29 6.95 1.42 -24.75
C LEU A 29 7.83 1.06 -25.94
N THR A 30 7.28 0.55 -27.03
CA THR A 30 8.04 0.29 -28.25
C THR A 30 8.60 1.58 -28.84
N ILE A 31 7.80 2.66 -28.90
CA ILE A 31 8.26 3.99 -29.35
C ILE A 31 9.37 4.51 -28.42
N VAL A 32 9.20 4.37 -27.09
CA VAL A 32 10.22 4.77 -26.10
C VAL A 32 11.54 4.04 -26.35
N ILE A 33 11.51 2.73 -26.56
CA ILE A 33 12.73 1.93 -26.81
C ILE A 33 13.41 2.39 -28.11
N VAL A 34 12.65 2.61 -29.17
CA VAL A 34 13.21 3.10 -30.44
C VAL A 34 13.83 4.49 -30.26
N CYS A 35 13.16 5.39 -29.58
CA CYS A 35 13.69 6.72 -29.26
C CYS A 35 14.97 6.67 -28.40
N ILE A 36 15.04 5.76 -27.42
CA ILE A 36 16.23 5.56 -26.61
C ILE A 36 17.40 5.02 -27.46
N ILE A 37 17.14 4.10 -28.38
CA ILE A 37 18.16 3.59 -29.31
C ILE A 37 18.69 4.73 -30.19
N ILE A 38 17.80 5.55 -30.77
CA ILE A 38 18.20 6.73 -31.57
C ILE A 38 19.03 7.69 -30.71
N SER A 39 18.58 8.02 -29.50
CA SER A 39 19.30 8.92 -28.59
C SER A 39 20.67 8.38 -28.20
N ALA A 40 20.81 7.06 -27.98
CA ALA A 40 22.08 6.44 -27.67
C ALA A 40 23.09 6.52 -28.85
N ILE A 41 22.62 6.27 -30.07
CA ILE A 41 23.43 6.39 -31.29
C ILE A 41 23.86 7.84 -31.49
N VAL A 42 22.91 8.80 -31.45
CA VAL A 42 23.21 10.22 -31.57
C VAL A 42 24.16 10.68 -30.48
N GLY A 43 24.03 10.16 -29.26
CA GLY A 43 24.91 10.49 -28.14
C GLY A 43 26.40 10.13 -28.37
N VAL A 44 26.71 9.16 -29.22
CA VAL A 44 28.09 8.75 -29.55
C VAL A 44 28.65 9.55 -30.75
N MET A 45 27.80 10.12 -31.61
CA MET A 45 28.19 10.83 -32.82
C MET A 45 29.19 11.97 -32.61
N PRO A 46 29.13 12.78 -31.51
CA PRO A 46 30.10 13.88 -31.31
C PRO A 46 31.55 13.38 -31.28
N ALA A 47 31.78 12.22 -30.68
CA ALA A 47 33.13 11.66 -30.60
C ALA A 47 33.61 11.19 -31.99
N VAL A 48 32.73 10.61 -32.82
CA VAL A 48 33.05 10.24 -34.20
C VAL A 48 33.31 11.47 -35.07
N TYR A 49 32.47 12.52 -34.96
CA TYR A 49 32.66 13.77 -35.69
C TYR A 49 33.91 14.53 -35.25
N LEU A 50 34.37 14.38 -34.01
CA LEU A 50 35.61 14.99 -33.57
C LEU A 50 36.83 14.46 -34.36
N GLU A 51 36.87 13.16 -34.68
CA GLU A 51 37.87 12.57 -35.56
C GLU A 51 37.84 13.20 -36.93
N THR A 52 36.63 13.30 -37.57
CA THR A 52 36.46 13.88 -38.89
C THR A 52 36.84 15.37 -38.94
N LEU A 53 36.44 16.15 -37.93
CA LEU A 53 36.77 17.57 -37.84
C LEU A 53 38.29 17.81 -37.65
N THR A 54 38.92 16.99 -36.75
CA THR A 54 40.33 17.11 -36.51
C THR A 54 41.14 16.70 -37.75
N SER A 55 40.71 15.70 -38.50
CA SER A 55 41.30 15.31 -39.79
C SER A 55 41.17 16.44 -40.82
N TYR A 56 40.02 17.15 -40.90
CA TYR A 56 39.90 18.32 -41.76
C TYR A 56 40.83 19.49 -41.34
N ILE A 57 41.03 19.68 -40.03
CA ILE A 57 41.97 20.71 -39.56
C ILE A 57 43.42 20.37 -39.99
N GLU A 58 43.82 19.10 -39.88
CA GLU A 58 45.16 18.65 -40.37
C GLU A 58 45.29 18.86 -41.88
N GLU A 59 44.29 18.49 -42.70
CA GLU A 59 44.26 18.73 -44.14
C GLU A 59 44.33 20.23 -44.45
N GLY A 60 43.65 21.06 -43.63
CA GLY A 60 43.60 22.52 -43.79
C GLY A 60 44.90 23.27 -43.48
N LEU A 61 45.69 22.72 -42.53
CA LEU A 61 47.02 23.27 -42.25
C LEU A 61 47.96 23.14 -43.47
N ALA A 62 47.74 22.09 -44.28
CA ALA A 62 48.55 21.87 -45.49
C ALA A 62 47.96 22.59 -46.74
N SER A 63 46.63 22.68 -46.92
CA SER A 63 45.98 23.09 -48.14
C SER A 63 45.23 24.46 -48.08
N GLY A 64 45.16 25.08 -46.89
CA GLY A 64 44.44 26.34 -46.63
C GLY A 64 42.92 26.22 -46.51
N TRP A 65 42.31 27.27 -45.95
CA TRP A 65 40.85 27.30 -45.66
C TRP A 65 39.96 27.17 -46.90
N SER A 66 40.36 27.72 -48.01
CA SER A 66 39.60 27.70 -49.28
C SER A 66 39.31 26.27 -49.78
N ALA A 67 40.18 25.32 -49.48
CA ALA A 67 40.04 23.93 -49.91
C ALA A 67 39.09 23.09 -48.99
N ILE A 68 39.01 23.42 -47.72
CA ILE A 68 38.29 22.62 -46.73
C ILE A 68 37.06 23.26 -46.14
N GLY A 69 36.89 24.60 -46.25
CA GLY A 69 35.78 25.34 -45.65
C GLY A 69 34.41 24.74 -45.97
N GLY A 70 34.20 24.31 -47.24
CA GLY A 70 32.96 23.64 -47.64
C GLY A 70 32.72 22.27 -46.97
N LYS A 71 33.81 21.50 -46.76
CA LYS A 71 33.72 20.20 -46.08
C LYS A 71 33.38 20.37 -44.58
N VAL A 72 34.00 21.35 -43.92
CA VAL A 72 33.75 21.69 -42.52
C VAL A 72 32.33 22.17 -42.30
N VAL A 73 31.84 23.13 -43.13
CA VAL A 73 30.46 23.62 -43.03
C VAL A 73 29.47 22.49 -43.22
N LYS A 74 29.67 21.62 -44.22
CA LYS A 74 28.83 20.45 -44.46
C LYS A 74 28.79 19.52 -43.26
N ALA A 75 29.94 19.23 -42.65
CA ALA A 75 30.03 18.38 -41.44
C ALA A 75 29.26 19.00 -40.27
N ILE A 76 29.40 20.33 -40.05
CA ILE A 76 28.65 21.05 -39.00
C ILE A 76 27.14 20.97 -39.23
N VAL A 77 26.68 21.21 -40.45
CA VAL A 77 25.24 21.16 -40.80
C VAL A 77 24.67 19.75 -40.55
N ILE A 78 25.39 18.70 -40.98
CA ILE A 78 24.96 17.33 -40.72
C ILE A 78 24.88 17.06 -39.19
N MET A 79 25.87 17.52 -38.45
CA MET A 79 25.89 17.34 -36.99
C MET A 79 24.72 18.04 -36.30
N VAL A 80 24.37 19.26 -36.72
CA VAL A 80 23.18 19.97 -36.22
C VAL A 80 21.90 19.20 -36.52
N CYS A 81 21.75 18.66 -37.73
CA CYS A 81 20.59 17.83 -38.08
C CYS A 81 20.50 16.58 -37.20
N VAL A 82 21.62 15.88 -36.96
CA VAL A 82 21.70 14.71 -36.11
C VAL A 82 21.32 15.04 -34.64
N TYR A 83 21.82 16.18 -34.14
CA TYR A 83 21.43 16.65 -32.81
C TYR A 83 19.95 16.99 -32.68
N LEU A 84 19.34 17.60 -33.70
CA LEU A 84 17.90 17.89 -33.73
C LEU A 84 17.08 16.59 -33.66
N VAL A 85 17.50 15.55 -34.38
CA VAL A 85 16.87 14.22 -34.30
C VAL A 85 17.04 13.61 -32.87
N GLY A 86 18.22 13.71 -32.29
CA GLY A 86 18.47 13.26 -30.92
C GLY A 86 17.65 14.01 -29.88
N LEU A 87 17.54 15.33 -30.01
CA LEU A 87 16.73 16.17 -29.12
C LEU A 87 15.25 15.77 -29.18
N THR A 88 14.71 15.63 -30.40
CA THR A 88 13.30 15.19 -30.57
C THR A 88 13.06 13.80 -30.00
N ALA A 89 13.96 12.85 -30.26
CA ALA A 89 13.87 11.50 -29.71
C ALA A 89 13.92 11.52 -28.17
N THR A 90 14.82 12.30 -27.57
CA THR A 90 14.93 12.45 -26.12
C THR A 90 13.66 13.05 -25.52
N THR A 91 13.14 14.11 -26.12
CA THR A 91 11.90 14.77 -25.68
C THR A 91 10.72 13.80 -25.74
N VAL A 92 10.56 13.09 -26.88
CA VAL A 92 9.46 12.16 -27.08
C VAL A 92 9.50 11.03 -26.06
N HIS A 93 10.66 10.38 -25.87
CA HIS A 93 10.72 9.25 -24.90
C HIS A 93 10.51 9.72 -23.46
N THR A 94 11.00 10.91 -23.08
CA THR A 94 10.80 11.45 -21.73
C THR A 94 9.33 11.75 -21.45
N GLN A 95 8.63 12.39 -22.39
CA GLN A 95 7.20 12.69 -22.28
C GLN A 95 6.35 11.41 -22.24
N LEU A 96 6.63 10.46 -23.13
CA LEU A 96 5.92 9.18 -23.13
C LEU A 96 6.16 8.39 -21.84
N MET A 97 7.37 8.40 -21.31
CA MET A 97 7.67 7.73 -20.02
C MET A 97 6.94 8.40 -18.86
N ALA A 98 6.77 9.72 -18.86
CA ALA A 98 5.98 10.40 -17.85
C ALA A 98 4.50 9.94 -17.90
N ASP A 99 3.91 9.91 -19.10
CA ASP A 99 2.53 9.47 -19.32
C ASP A 99 2.33 7.98 -18.95
N ILE A 100 3.24 7.09 -19.39
CA ILE A 100 3.22 5.66 -19.03
C ILE A 100 3.29 5.50 -17.50
N THR A 101 4.19 6.24 -16.85
CA THR A 101 4.40 6.13 -15.40
C THR A 101 3.16 6.53 -14.64
N GLN A 102 2.56 7.68 -14.95
CA GLN A 102 1.35 8.16 -14.26
C GLN A 102 0.15 7.24 -14.53
N GLY A 103 -0.03 6.78 -15.77
CA GLY A 103 -1.09 5.85 -16.12
C GLY A 103 -0.93 4.48 -15.45
N PHE A 104 0.30 3.98 -15.34
CA PHE A 104 0.59 2.73 -14.63
C PHE A 104 0.29 2.86 -13.13
N LEU A 105 0.74 3.93 -12.48
CA LEU A 105 0.49 4.19 -11.06
C LEU A 105 -1.00 4.38 -10.76
N HIS A 106 -1.74 5.05 -11.67
CA HIS A 106 -3.19 5.17 -11.55
C HIS A 106 -3.85 3.78 -11.52
N LYS A 107 -3.58 2.94 -12.52
CA LYS A 107 -4.11 1.57 -12.56
C LYS A 107 -3.71 0.74 -11.34
N MET A 108 -2.46 0.89 -10.88
CA MET A 108 -1.94 0.19 -9.72
C MET A 108 -2.71 0.60 -8.45
N ARG A 109 -2.90 1.90 -8.21
CA ARG A 109 -3.66 2.39 -7.06
C ARG A 109 -5.11 1.92 -7.06
N VAL A 110 -5.76 1.92 -8.24
CA VAL A 110 -7.13 1.39 -8.37
C VAL A 110 -7.19 -0.09 -8.01
N ARG A 111 -6.23 -0.90 -8.49
CA ARG A 111 -6.16 -2.34 -8.15
C ARG A 111 -5.87 -2.58 -6.67
N MET A 112 -4.94 -1.80 -6.09
CA MET A 112 -4.63 -1.89 -4.67
C MET A 112 -5.85 -1.54 -3.82
N PHE A 113 -6.53 -0.44 -4.15
CA PHE A 113 -7.71 0.00 -3.39
C PHE A 113 -8.87 -0.99 -3.52
N GLY A 114 -9.18 -1.46 -4.74
CA GLY A 114 -10.19 -2.48 -4.95
C GLY A 114 -9.87 -3.78 -4.19
N GLY A 115 -8.64 -4.30 -4.35
CA GLY A 115 -8.23 -5.51 -3.61
C GLY A 115 -8.28 -5.33 -2.10
N MET A 116 -7.90 -4.15 -1.59
CA MET A 116 -7.98 -3.84 -0.15
C MET A 116 -9.42 -3.87 0.38
N GLN A 117 -10.42 -3.43 -0.41
CA GLN A 117 -11.83 -3.48 0.01
C GLN A 117 -12.35 -4.91 0.13
N ASP A 118 -11.77 -5.85 -0.59
CA ASP A 118 -12.18 -7.26 -0.59
C ASP A 118 -11.46 -8.09 0.49
N LEU A 119 -10.53 -7.48 1.27
CA LEU A 119 -9.78 -8.20 2.30
C LEU A 119 -10.61 -8.48 3.55
N PRO A 120 -10.35 -9.61 4.24
CA PRO A 120 -11.00 -9.93 5.50
C PRO A 120 -10.55 -8.96 6.61
N ILE A 121 -11.41 -8.72 7.59
CA ILE A 121 -11.12 -7.85 8.76
C ILE A 121 -9.83 -8.27 9.47
N ARG A 122 -9.54 -9.58 9.51
CA ARG A 122 -8.29 -10.12 10.06
C ARG A 122 -7.03 -9.42 9.52
N TYR A 123 -7.03 -9.02 8.24
CA TYR A 123 -5.89 -8.31 7.66
C TYR A 123 -5.67 -6.94 8.32
N PHE A 124 -6.75 -6.19 8.56
CA PHE A 124 -6.72 -4.87 9.18
C PHE A 124 -6.39 -4.93 10.67
N ASP A 125 -6.81 -6.00 11.36
CA ASP A 125 -6.47 -6.22 12.77
C ASP A 125 -5.00 -6.59 12.98
N GLN A 126 -4.35 -7.21 11.98
CA GLN A 126 -2.95 -7.66 12.03
C GLN A 126 -1.96 -6.68 11.41
N THR A 127 -2.43 -5.69 10.63
CA THR A 127 -1.58 -4.76 9.88
C THR A 127 -1.84 -3.33 10.32
N SER A 128 -0.78 -2.60 10.65
CA SER A 128 -0.93 -1.20 11.05
C SER A 128 -1.45 -0.33 9.89
N HIS A 129 -2.29 0.66 10.20
CA HIS A 129 -2.78 1.61 9.20
C HIS A 129 -1.63 2.36 8.50
N GLY A 130 -0.54 2.65 9.24
CA GLY A 130 0.66 3.28 8.70
C GLY A 130 1.35 2.43 7.63
N ASP A 131 1.45 1.11 7.85
CA ASP A 131 2.03 0.19 6.86
C ASP A 131 1.19 0.15 5.59
N ILE A 132 -0.15 0.08 5.72
CA ILE A 132 -1.06 0.11 4.57
C ILE A 132 -0.91 1.43 3.79
N MET A 133 -0.88 2.57 4.49
CA MET A 133 -0.68 3.88 3.87
C MET A 133 0.67 4.00 3.16
N SER A 134 1.73 3.40 3.72
CA SER A 134 3.07 3.40 3.11
C SER A 134 3.08 2.76 1.71
N HIS A 135 2.21 1.78 1.43
CA HIS A 135 2.07 1.20 0.09
C HIS A 135 1.58 2.23 -0.94
N TYR A 136 0.63 3.11 -0.54
CA TYR A 136 0.07 4.14 -1.42
C TYR A 136 0.97 5.36 -1.60
N THR A 137 1.84 5.65 -0.64
CA THR A 137 2.75 6.80 -0.62
C THR A 137 4.16 6.40 -1.01
N ASN A 138 4.93 5.85 -0.07
CA ASN A 138 6.36 5.59 -0.25
C ASN A 138 6.67 4.53 -1.32
N ASP A 139 5.94 3.40 -1.29
CA ASP A 139 6.17 2.32 -2.24
C ASP A 139 5.75 2.71 -3.66
N ALA A 140 4.62 3.44 -3.79
CA ALA A 140 4.18 3.98 -5.07
C ALA A 140 5.18 5.01 -5.63
N ASP A 141 5.81 5.85 -4.77
CA ASP A 141 6.80 6.83 -5.21
C ASP A 141 8.12 6.17 -5.65
N THR A 142 8.58 5.14 -4.95
CA THR A 142 9.76 4.36 -5.39
C THR A 142 9.52 3.67 -6.72
N LEU A 143 8.30 3.16 -6.98
CA LEU A 143 7.90 2.62 -8.29
C LEU A 143 7.88 3.69 -9.37
N ARG A 144 7.39 4.89 -9.04
CA ARG A 144 7.41 6.04 -9.94
C ARG A 144 8.85 6.35 -10.38
N GLN A 145 9.78 6.46 -9.43
CA GLN A 145 11.20 6.73 -9.72
C GLN A 145 11.82 5.62 -10.56
N LEU A 146 11.50 4.36 -10.29
CA LEU A 146 12.00 3.24 -11.09
C LEU A 146 11.57 3.36 -12.54
N ILE A 147 10.26 3.55 -12.79
CA ILE A 147 9.68 3.52 -14.13
C ILE A 147 10.05 4.78 -14.90
N SER A 148 9.93 5.98 -14.27
CA SER A 148 10.16 7.26 -14.96
C SER A 148 11.63 7.59 -15.18
N GLN A 149 12.53 7.11 -14.32
CA GLN A 149 13.94 7.53 -14.33
C GLN A 149 14.91 6.34 -14.42
N ALA A 150 14.87 5.41 -13.46
CA ALA A 150 15.91 4.39 -13.37
C ALA A 150 15.93 3.44 -14.58
N LEU A 151 14.78 2.96 -15.02
CA LEU A 151 14.69 2.06 -16.19
C LEU A 151 15.13 2.74 -17.50
N PRO A 152 14.64 3.94 -17.85
CA PRO A 152 15.11 4.64 -19.05
C PRO A 152 16.60 4.96 -18.99
N HIS A 153 17.11 5.42 -17.84
CA HIS A 153 18.53 5.72 -17.68
C HIS A 153 19.43 4.50 -17.80
N LEU A 154 19.03 3.37 -17.20
CA LEU A 154 19.78 2.11 -17.33
C LEU A 154 19.80 1.61 -18.78
N LEU A 155 18.67 1.68 -19.48
CA LEU A 155 18.58 1.26 -20.87
C LEU A 155 19.39 2.19 -21.79
N SER A 156 19.25 3.52 -21.64
CA SER A 156 19.97 4.52 -22.42
C SER A 156 21.48 4.42 -22.20
N SER A 157 21.93 4.44 -20.92
CA SER A 157 23.36 4.33 -20.60
C SER A 157 23.96 3.01 -21.04
N GLY A 158 23.21 1.90 -20.87
CA GLY A 158 23.64 0.57 -21.32
C GLY A 158 23.82 0.50 -22.84
N LEU A 159 22.88 1.04 -23.59
CA LEU A 159 23.01 1.13 -25.06
C LEU A 159 24.14 2.06 -25.50
N THR A 160 24.27 3.22 -24.85
CA THR A 160 25.37 4.14 -25.14
C THR A 160 26.73 3.50 -24.87
N ILE A 161 26.89 2.79 -23.75
CA ILE A 161 28.11 2.03 -23.44
C ILE A 161 28.39 1.00 -24.53
N LEU A 162 27.38 0.24 -24.98
CA LEU A 162 27.54 -0.74 -26.04
C LEU A 162 27.96 -0.09 -27.36
N CYS A 163 27.31 1.01 -27.76
CA CYS A 163 27.68 1.76 -28.94
C CYS A 163 29.11 2.29 -28.86
N LEU A 164 29.50 2.88 -27.70
CA LEU A 164 30.87 3.37 -27.48
C LEU A 164 31.90 2.25 -27.63
N LEU A 165 31.67 1.08 -27.03
CA LEU A 165 32.59 -0.06 -27.12
C LEU A 165 32.73 -0.56 -28.57
N LEU A 166 31.65 -0.59 -29.34
CA LEU A 166 31.70 -0.97 -30.75
C LEU A 166 32.51 0.03 -31.59
N VAL A 167 32.31 1.34 -31.36
CA VAL A 167 33.06 2.40 -32.07
C VAL A 167 34.53 2.42 -31.63
N MET A 168 34.81 2.21 -30.34
CA MET A 168 36.18 2.11 -29.81
C MET A 168 36.94 0.91 -30.42
N LEU A 169 36.27 -0.26 -30.56
CA LEU A 169 36.81 -1.43 -31.22
C LEU A 169 37.11 -1.15 -32.70
N TYR A 170 36.24 -0.39 -33.36
CA TYR A 170 36.42 0.01 -34.76
C TYR A 170 37.70 0.82 -34.97
N TYR A 171 37.99 1.78 -34.07
CA TYR A 171 39.16 2.66 -34.21
C TYR A 171 40.48 2.05 -33.73
N SER A 172 40.50 1.34 -32.60
CA SER A 172 41.72 0.76 -32.02
C SER A 172 41.47 -0.33 -31.03
N VAL A 173 41.94 -1.52 -31.33
CA VAL A 173 41.95 -2.67 -30.40
C VAL A 173 42.90 -2.42 -29.23
N VAL A 174 44.06 -1.80 -29.47
CA VAL A 174 45.09 -1.56 -28.46
C VAL A 174 44.57 -0.60 -27.38
N LEU A 175 43.98 0.53 -27.79
CA LEU A 175 43.39 1.50 -26.86
C LEU A 175 42.16 0.90 -26.16
N MET A 176 41.41 0.03 -26.84
CA MET A 176 40.29 -0.68 -26.20
C MET A 176 40.72 -1.57 -25.04
N LEU A 177 41.90 -2.24 -25.14
CA LEU A 177 42.41 -3.04 -24.02
C LEU A 177 42.72 -2.16 -22.80
N VAL A 178 43.21 -0.94 -23.00
CA VAL A 178 43.43 0.03 -21.90
C VAL A 178 42.08 0.36 -21.23
N VAL A 179 41.02 0.61 -22.02
CA VAL A 179 39.69 0.91 -21.50
C VAL A 179 39.11 -0.31 -20.76
N LEU A 180 39.33 -1.53 -21.26
CA LEU A 180 38.89 -2.77 -20.58
C LEU A 180 39.47 -2.91 -19.19
N VAL A 181 40.77 -2.60 -19.01
CA VAL A 181 41.42 -2.60 -17.68
C VAL A 181 40.70 -1.60 -16.76
N GLY A 182 40.35 -0.40 -17.26
CA GLY A 182 39.58 0.59 -16.51
C GLY A 182 38.18 0.10 -16.14
N ILE A 183 37.50 -0.63 -17.04
CA ILE A 183 36.19 -1.24 -16.77
C ILE A 183 36.28 -2.23 -15.60
N VAL A 184 37.25 -3.11 -15.62
CA VAL A 184 37.49 -4.09 -14.53
C VAL A 184 37.73 -3.36 -13.20
N LEU A 185 38.54 -2.30 -13.20
CA LEU A 185 38.81 -1.50 -12.02
C LEU A 185 37.50 -0.80 -11.50
N MET A 186 36.76 -0.17 -12.40
CA MET A 186 35.46 0.45 -12.06
C MET A 186 34.46 -0.55 -11.50
N PHE A 187 34.36 -1.74 -12.08
CA PHE A 187 33.52 -2.83 -11.60
C PHE A 187 33.90 -3.29 -10.19
N PHE A 188 35.18 -3.45 -9.95
CA PHE A 188 35.71 -3.86 -8.64
C PHE A 188 35.40 -2.82 -7.56
N VAL A 189 35.62 -1.53 -7.85
CA VAL A 189 35.30 -0.41 -6.95
C VAL A 189 33.76 -0.34 -6.71
N THR A 190 32.94 -0.46 -7.75
CA THR A 190 31.49 -0.47 -7.61
C THR A 190 31.01 -1.60 -6.69
N LYS A 191 31.57 -2.81 -6.86
CA LYS A 191 31.23 -3.95 -6.01
C LYS A 191 31.65 -3.74 -4.55
N LYS A 192 32.83 -3.20 -4.29
CA LYS A 192 33.37 -3.04 -2.94
C LYS A 192 32.80 -1.81 -2.21
N VAL A 193 32.84 -0.65 -2.85
CA VAL A 193 32.34 0.61 -2.25
C VAL A 193 30.84 0.70 -2.28
N GLY A 194 30.23 0.41 -3.42
CA GLY A 194 28.77 0.43 -3.58
C GLY A 194 28.07 -0.59 -2.70
N GLY A 195 28.61 -1.81 -2.55
CA GLY A 195 28.04 -2.82 -1.66
C GLY A 195 28.06 -2.41 -0.18
N ASN A 196 29.13 -1.74 0.27
CA ASN A 196 29.23 -1.19 1.63
C ASN A 196 28.27 -0.01 1.81
N SER A 197 28.17 0.88 0.83
CA SER A 197 27.21 2.00 0.82
C SER A 197 25.79 1.49 1.02
N ALA A 198 25.34 0.54 0.22
CA ALA A 198 24.00 -0.04 0.34
C ALA A 198 23.71 -0.61 1.73
N LYS A 199 24.68 -1.30 2.35
CA LYS A 199 24.54 -1.84 3.71
C LYS A 199 24.31 -0.73 4.75
N TYR A 200 25.05 0.38 4.67
CA TYR A 200 24.91 1.48 5.61
C TYR A 200 23.65 2.30 5.36
N PHE A 201 23.21 2.46 4.10
CA PHE A 201 21.92 3.09 3.81
C PHE A 201 20.73 2.31 4.41
N VAL A 202 20.75 0.97 4.37
CA VAL A 202 19.74 0.15 5.04
C VAL A 202 19.75 0.35 6.56
N ARG A 203 20.95 0.50 7.17
CA ARG A 203 21.04 0.82 8.61
C ARG A 203 20.52 2.20 8.93
N GLN A 204 20.89 3.21 8.16
CA GLN A 204 20.40 4.58 8.29
C GLN A 204 18.86 4.60 8.24
N GLN A 205 18.26 3.93 7.26
CA GLN A 205 16.80 3.87 7.14
C GLN A 205 16.12 3.23 8.35
N ARG A 206 16.75 2.20 8.92
CA ARG A 206 16.25 1.57 10.15
C ARG A 206 16.38 2.50 11.37
N SER A 207 17.50 3.23 11.50
CA SER A 207 17.71 4.19 12.60
C SER A 207 16.78 5.40 12.45
N LEU A 208 16.52 5.85 11.22
CA LEU A 208 15.55 6.90 10.92
C LEU A 208 14.15 6.48 11.36
N GLY A 209 13.69 5.29 10.97
CA GLY A 209 12.36 4.79 11.38
C GLY A 209 12.20 4.65 12.90
N LYS A 210 13.29 4.36 13.65
CA LYS A 210 13.23 4.36 15.12
C LYS A 210 13.07 5.78 15.68
N ALA A 211 13.81 6.75 15.14
CA ALA A 211 13.71 8.14 15.58
C ALA A 211 12.33 8.74 15.23
N GLU A 212 11.81 8.47 14.04
CA GLU A 212 10.46 8.88 13.62
C GLU A 212 9.37 8.28 14.51
N GLY A 213 9.45 6.96 14.79
CA GLY A 213 8.51 6.30 15.70
C GLY A 213 8.53 6.88 17.11
N TYR A 214 9.71 7.21 17.63
CA TYR A 214 9.81 7.88 18.94
C TYR A 214 9.20 9.29 18.93
N ILE A 215 9.45 10.06 17.86
CA ILE A 215 8.84 11.39 17.69
C ILE A 215 7.30 11.27 17.67
N GLU A 216 6.75 10.33 16.93
CA GLU A 216 5.31 10.08 16.85
C GLU A 216 4.73 9.71 18.22
N GLU A 217 5.40 8.82 18.96
CA GLU A 217 5.02 8.42 20.31
C GLU A 217 4.99 9.63 21.26
N MET A 218 6.04 10.45 21.26
CA MET A 218 6.11 11.64 22.11
C MET A 218 5.10 12.72 21.71
N MET A 219 4.82 12.88 20.41
CA MET A 219 3.78 13.82 19.94
C MET A 219 2.38 13.37 20.41
N ASN A 220 2.07 12.10 20.30
CA ASN A 220 0.79 11.53 20.75
C ASN A 220 0.67 11.60 22.28
N GLY A 221 1.76 11.32 22.99
CA GLY A 221 1.87 11.39 24.44
C GLY A 221 2.18 12.76 25.03
N GLN A 222 2.23 13.84 24.25
CA GLN A 222 2.74 15.14 24.70
C GLN A 222 2.04 15.70 25.96
N LYS A 223 0.73 15.45 26.10
CA LYS A 223 -0.01 15.85 27.33
C LYS A 223 0.52 15.14 28.56
N VAL A 224 0.86 13.85 28.44
CA VAL A 224 1.42 13.05 29.54
C VAL A 224 2.82 13.54 29.89
N VAL A 225 3.68 13.73 28.86
CA VAL A 225 5.03 14.28 29.06
C VAL A 225 4.97 15.60 29.83
N LYS A 226 4.04 16.49 29.47
CA LYS A 226 3.86 17.81 30.11
C LYS A 226 3.36 17.71 31.54
N VAL A 227 2.35 16.87 31.81
CA VAL A 227 1.77 16.71 33.15
C VAL A 227 2.78 16.16 34.15
N PHE A 228 3.64 15.23 33.69
CA PHE A 228 4.67 14.63 34.55
C PHE A 228 6.02 15.36 34.49
N CYS A 229 6.14 16.48 33.74
CA CYS A 229 7.37 17.25 33.58
C CYS A 229 8.57 16.40 33.11
N HIS A 230 8.33 15.47 32.20
CA HIS A 230 9.35 14.53 31.71
C HIS A 230 10.04 14.99 30.42
N GLU A 231 9.94 16.27 30.03
CA GLU A 231 10.51 16.81 28.78
C GLU A 231 12.01 16.52 28.67
N ARG A 232 12.77 16.75 29.75
CA ARG A 232 14.23 16.51 29.76
C ARG A 232 14.59 15.02 29.69
N ALA A 233 13.72 14.13 30.14
CA ALA A 233 13.93 12.70 29.99
C ALA A 233 13.69 12.29 28.53
N ALA A 234 12.59 12.77 27.94
CA ALA A 234 12.26 12.53 26.53
C ALA A 234 13.36 13.10 25.60
N GLU A 235 13.91 14.30 25.88
CA GLU A 235 15.04 14.87 25.14
C GLU A 235 16.27 13.97 25.19
N ARG A 236 16.65 13.47 26.36
CA ARG A 236 17.82 12.57 26.50
C ARG A 236 17.65 11.25 25.76
N ASP A 237 16.46 10.66 25.80
CA ASP A 237 16.16 9.41 25.10
C ASP A 237 16.18 9.64 23.59
N PHE A 238 15.66 10.78 23.13
CA PHE A 238 15.74 11.18 21.73
C PHE A 238 17.19 11.41 21.28
N ASP A 239 18.02 12.06 22.11
CA ASP A 239 19.43 12.29 21.79
C ASP A 239 20.18 10.99 21.54
N VAL A 240 19.92 9.93 22.30
CA VAL A 240 20.51 8.61 22.09
C VAL A 240 20.13 8.03 20.72
N LEU A 241 18.84 8.13 20.35
CA LEU A 241 18.34 7.65 19.06
C LEU A 241 18.90 8.50 17.90
N ASN A 242 18.95 9.81 18.08
CA ASN A 242 19.46 10.76 17.10
C ASN A 242 20.98 10.60 16.89
N GLU A 243 21.74 10.33 17.94
CA GLU A 243 23.18 10.04 17.84
C GLU A 243 23.42 8.73 17.09
N GLN A 244 22.59 7.70 17.33
CA GLN A 244 22.65 6.47 16.55
C GLN A 244 22.34 6.73 15.06
N LEU A 245 21.30 7.51 14.77
CA LEU A 245 20.93 7.94 13.42
C LEU A 245 22.10 8.71 12.77
N TYR A 246 22.68 9.68 13.49
CA TYR A 246 23.83 10.45 13.01
C TYR A 246 25.01 9.53 12.63
N ASN A 247 25.34 8.57 13.48
CA ASN A 247 26.46 7.64 13.24
C ASN A 247 26.21 6.76 12.01
N ASP A 248 24.98 6.23 11.84
CA ASP A 248 24.62 5.40 10.70
C ASP A 248 24.50 6.23 9.42
N ALA A 249 23.92 7.42 9.48
CA ALA A 249 23.81 8.37 8.36
C ALA A 249 25.18 8.88 7.92
N ASN A 250 26.06 9.23 8.86
CA ASN A 250 27.42 9.67 8.56
C ASN A 250 28.20 8.59 7.81
N LYS A 251 28.13 7.32 8.28
CA LYS A 251 28.78 6.20 7.57
C LYS A 251 28.19 5.97 6.18
N ALA A 252 26.83 6.00 6.06
CA ALA A 252 26.16 5.84 4.79
C ALA A 252 26.57 6.92 3.78
N ASN A 253 26.54 8.19 4.22
CA ASN A 253 26.90 9.34 3.38
C ASN A 253 28.40 9.38 3.05
N ARG A 254 29.28 8.99 3.97
CA ARG A 254 30.72 8.89 3.67
C ARG A 254 31.01 7.91 2.54
N PHE A 255 30.39 6.71 2.56
CA PHE A 255 30.54 5.75 1.48
C PHE A 255 29.79 6.16 0.20
N GLY A 256 28.63 6.77 0.34
CA GLY A 256 27.84 7.26 -0.81
C GLY A 256 28.53 8.41 -1.54
N ASN A 257 28.99 9.43 -0.80
CA ASN A 257 29.56 10.65 -1.38
C ASN A 257 30.97 10.44 -1.94
N ILE A 258 31.76 9.49 -1.41
CA ILE A 258 33.09 9.18 -1.94
C ILE A 258 33.04 8.36 -3.24
N PHE A 259 31.92 7.67 -3.50
CA PHE A 259 31.78 6.79 -4.65
C PHE A 259 31.87 7.57 -5.98
N GLY A 260 31.13 8.68 -6.12
CA GLY A 260 31.16 9.53 -7.31
C GLY A 260 32.56 10.08 -7.65
N PRO A 261 33.24 10.74 -6.71
CA PRO A 261 34.63 11.20 -6.91
C PRO A 261 35.61 10.08 -7.29
N ILE A 262 35.52 8.91 -6.66
CA ILE A 262 36.40 7.77 -7.03
C ILE A 262 36.17 7.34 -8.47
N MET A 263 34.91 7.17 -8.88
CA MET A 263 34.56 6.77 -10.24
C MET A 263 34.99 7.79 -11.27
N ASN A 264 34.82 9.08 -10.97
CA ASN A 264 35.25 10.17 -11.84
C ASN A 264 36.80 10.23 -11.98
N ASN A 265 37.55 10.03 -10.86
CA ASN A 265 39.02 10.02 -10.91
C ASN A 265 39.56 8.77 -11.61
N ILE A 266 38.89 7.61 -11.50
CA ILE A 266 39.26 6.45 -12.33
C ILE A 266 39.06 6.78 -13.82
N GLY A 267 37.95 7.45 -14.17
CA GLY A 267 37.71 7.94 -15.52
C GLY A 267 38.79 8.91 -16.02
N ASN A 268 39.23 9.85 -15.17
CA ASN A 268 40.32 10.77 -15.49
C ASN A 268 41.66 10.06 -15.64
N LEU A 269 41.97 9.11 -14.75
CA LEU A 269 43.19 8.27 -14.86
C LEU A 269 43.18 7.47 -16.18
N LEU A 270 42.01 6.88 -16.51
CA LEU A 270 41.84 6.14 -17.74
C LEU A 270 42.06 7.05 -18.98
N TYR A 271 41.54 8.28 -18.92
CA TYR A 271 41.79 9.30 -19.95
C TYR A 271 43.28 9.58 -20.14
N VAL A 272 44.01 9.79 -19.04
CA VAL A 272 45.48 10.03 -19.10
C VAL A 272 46.22 8.80 -19.63
N CYS A 273 45.87 7.59 -19.18
CA CYS A 273 46.49 6.35 -19.69
C CYS A 273 46.21 6.18 -21.21
N THR A 274 45.00 6.48 -21.65
CA THR A 274 44.64 6.43 -23.08
C THR A 274 45.40 7.46 -23.90
N ALA A 275 45.58 8.68 -23.38
CA ALA A 275 46.40 9.72 -24.00
C ALA A 275 47.87 9.33 -24.13
N PHE A 276 48.42 8.76 -23.05
CA PHE A 276 49.80 8.33 -23.02
C PHE A 276 50.07 7.19 -24.03
N VAL A 277 49.24 6.13 -23.99
CA VAL A 277 49.36 4.98 -24.91
C VAL A 277 49.11 5.41 -26.35
N GLY A 278 48.09 6.26 -26.61
CA GLY A 278 47.82 6.80 -27.94
C GLY A 278 48.98 7.66 -28.47
N GLY A 279 49.55 8.53 -27.63
CA GLY A 279 50.71 9.32 -27.95
C GLY A 279 51.96 8.45 -28.24
N ALA A 280 52.21 7.43 -27.42
CA ALA A 280 53.30 6.49 -27.65
C ALA A 280 53.17 5.74 -28.98
N LEU A 281 51.93 5.32 -29.34
CA LEU A 281 51.63 4.70 -30.66
C LEU A 281 51.91 5.65 -31.83
N ILE A 282 51.58 6.93 -31.70
CA ILE A 282 51.90 7.95 -32.72
C ILE A 282 53.39 8.14 -32.82
N CYS A 283 54.08 8.33 -31.70
CA CYS A 283 55.56 8.61 -31.69
C CYS A 283 56.39 7.41 -32.09
N SER A 284 55.85 6.19 -32.11
CA SER A 284 56.57 4.98 -32.53
C SER A 284 56.84 4.93 -34.03
N ASN A 285 56.37 5.92 -34.84
CA ASN A 285 56.54 5.98 -36.30
C ASN A 285 56.27 4.67 -37.03
N GLY A 286 55.26 3.90 -36.57
CA GLY A 286 54.89 2.62 -37.16
C GLY A 286 55.68 1.40 -36.65
N ALA A 287 56.60 1.58 -35.69
CA ALA A 287 57.26 0.46 -35.04
C ALA A 287 56.27 -0.39 -34.22
N ILE A 288 55.24 0.26 -33.66
CA ILE A 288 54.07 -0.37 -33.03
C ILE A 288 52.84 -0.02 -33.83
N LEU A 289 52.27 -0.99 -34.55
CA LEU A 289 51.11 -0.76 -35.42
C LEU A 289 49.81 -0.76 -34.63
N ASN A 290 48.93 0.16 -34.97
CA ASN A 290 47.55 0.16 -34.44
C ASN A 290 46.74 -0.97 -35.13
N CYS A 291 46.18 -1.87 -34.31
CA CYS A 291 45.24 -2.86 -34.78
C CYS A 291 43.82 -2.24 -34.83
N SER A 292 43.24 -2.10 -36.01
CA SER A 292 41.90 -1.49 -36.18
C SER A 292 41.06 -2.14 -37.26
N LEU A 293 39.76 -2.21 -37.02
CA LEU A 293 38.77 -2.63 -38.06
C LEU A 293 38.66 -1.53 -39.15
N GLN A 294 38.88 -0.27 -38.81
CA GLN A 294 38.88 0.84 -39.78
C GLN A 294 39.93 0.61 -40.86
N ASN A 295 41.18 0.28 -40.50
CA ASN A 295 42.26 -0.02 -41.42
C ASN A 295 41.96 -1.25 -42.28
N LEU A 296 41.39 -2.30 -41.71
CA LEU A 296 40.99 -3.51 -42.42
C LEU A 296 39.96 -3.21 -43.53
N ILE A 297 38.95 -2.35 -43.25
CA ILE A 297 37.91 -2.01 -44.17
C ILE A 297 38.42 -1.01 -45.25
N ALA A 298 39.28 -0.05 -44.90
CA ALA A 298 39.78 0.98 -45.79
C ALA A 298 40.96 0.50 -46.67
N GLY A 299 41.83 -0.37 -46.17
CA GLY A 299 43.07 -0.71 -46.88
C GLY A 299 43.42 -2.21 -46.94
N GLY A 300 42.55 -3.08 -46.50
CA GLY A 300 42.77 -4.53 -46.49
C GLY A 300 43.84 -5.05 -45.49
N SER A 301 44.41 -4.16 -44.67
CA SER A 301 45.38 -4.50 -43.61
C SER A 301 44.78 -4.19 -42.24
N PHE A 302 44.90 -5.12 -41.31
CA PHE A 302 44.46 -4.95 -39.91
C PHE A 302 45.36 -3.96 -39.15
N PHE A 303 46.58 -3.74 -39.66
CA PHE A 303 47.61 -2.92 -39.04
C PHE A 303 47.78 -1.61 -39.81
N GLY A 304 47.82 -0.49 -39.10
CA GLY A 304 48.05 0.84 -39.67
C GLY A 304 48.67 1.79 -38.64
N ALA A 305 49.02 3.00 -39.08
CA ALA A 305 49.55 4.04 -38.21
C ALA A 305 48.43 4.66 -37.36
N MET A 306 48.75 4.97 -36.09
CA MET A 306 47.87 5.74 -35.24
C MET A 306 47.94 7.22 -35.61
N THR A 307 46.75 7.90 -35.71
CA THR A 307 46.69 9.33 -36.07
C THR A 307 46.17 10.15 -34.89
N VAL A 308 46.53 11.43 -34.86
CA VAL A 308 46.10 12.38 -33.81
C VAL A 308 44.56 12.50 -33.75
N PRO A 309 43.82 12.60 -34.88
CA PRO A 309 42.35 12.60 -34.87
C PRO A 309 41.74 11.42 -34.17
N ILE A 310 42.27 10.22 -34.39
CA ILE A 310 41.77 8.98 -33.71
C ILE A 310 41.96 9.07 -32.20
N VAL A 311 43.16 9.50 -31.75
CA VAL A 311 43.44 9.64 -30.32
C VAL A 311 42.53 10.69 -29.68
N ALA A 312 42.32 11.86 -30.33
CA ALA A 312 41.46 12.92 -29.84
C ALA A 312 40.00 12.42 -29.66
N SER A 313 39.48 11.73 -30.66
CA SER A 313 38.14 11.13 -30.62
C SER A 313 38.05 10.08 -29.50
N TYR A 314 39.07 9.23 -29.37
CA TYR A 314 39.11 8.18 -28.37
C TYR A 314 39.13 8.69 -26.92
N LEU A 315 39.79 9.82 -26.68
CA LEU A 315 39.81 10.49 -25.38
C LEU A 315 38.40 11.00 -25.02
N GLY A 316 37.68 11.56 -25.98
CA GLY A 316 36.26 11.95 -25.80
C GLY A 316 35.37 10.75 -25.45
N MET A 317 35.50 9.64 -26.19
CA MET A 317 34.77 8.38 -25.93
C MET A 317 35.08 7.81 -24.56
N THR A 318 36.34 7.83 -24.15
CA THR A 318 36.79 7.32 -22.83
C THR A 318 36.14 8.08 -21.69
N LYS A 319 36.07 9.41 -21.80
CA LYS A 319 35.41 10.26 -20.79
C LYS A 319 33.88 10.03 -20.75
N GLN A 320 33.23 9.94 -21.91
CA GLN A 320 31.81 9.65 -22.02
C GLN A 320 31.46 8.26 -21.47
N PHE A 321 32.30 7.27 -21.78
CA PHE A 321 32.18 5.91 -21.24
C PHE A 321 32.21 5.90 -19.71
N ALA A 322 33.22 6.54 -19.09
CA ALA A 322 33.33 6.63 -17.64
C ALA A 322 32.11 7.32 -17.01
N GLY A 323 31.57 8.38 -17.64
CA GLY A 323 30.34 9.06 -17.23
C GLY A 323 29.11 8.15 -17.23
N ASN A 324 28.91 7.38 -18.30
CA ASN A 324 27.79 6.44 -18.39
C ASN A 324 27.89 5.28 -17.37
N VAL A 325 29.10 4.74 -17.12
CA VAL A 325 29.31 3.72 -16.08
C VAL A 325 28.98 4.26 -14.69
N ASN A 326 29.38 5.52 -14.40
CA ASN A 326 29.01 6.18 -13.13
C ASN A 326 27.49 6.34 -13.01
N GLN A 327 26.80 6.77 -14.08
CA GLN A 327 25.35 6.93 -14.11
C GLN A 327 24.61 5.60 -13.85
N VAL A 328 25.03 4.49 -14.50
CA VAL A 328 24.49 3.16 -14.25
C VAL A 328 24.68 2.77 -12.78
N SER A 329 25.86 3.02 -12.24
CA SER A 329 26.19 2.67 -10.86
C SER A 329 25.31 3.42 -9.83
N GLN A 330 24.98 4.66 -10.08
CA GLN A 330 24.07 5.46 -9.23
C GLN A 330 22.63 4.91 -9.21
N GLN A 331 22.18 4.29 -10.31
CA GLN A 331 20.83 3.73 -10.38
C GLN A 331 20.64 2.43 -9.60
N ILE A 332 21.70 1.75 -9.20
CA ILE A 332 21.63 0.44 -8.51
C ILE A 332 20.80 0.54 -7.22
N ASN A 333 21.03 1.58 -6.43
CA ASN A 333 20.31 1.78 -5.16
C ASN A 333 18.82 2.09 -5.39
N ALA A 334 18.52 2.96 -6.36
CA ALA A 334 17.14 3.30 -6.72
C ALA A 334 16.36 2.04 -7.18
N VAL A 335 16.97 1.20 -8.01
CA VAL A 335 16.39 -0.09 -8.43
C VAL A 335 16.17 -1.01 -7.25
N ALA A 336 17.14 -1.13 -6.32
CA ALA A 336 17.01 -2.02 -5.16
C ALA A 336 15.86 -1.58 -4.23
N MET A 337 15.71 -0.28 -3.96
CA MET A 337 14.63 0.27 -3.16
C MET A 337 13.27 0.07 -3.84
N ALA A 338 13.19 0.38 -5.12
CA ALA A 338 11.96 0.22 -5.88
C ALA A 338 11.52 -1.24 -6.01
N MET A 339 12.48 -2.18 -6.09
CA MET A 339 12.18 -3.61 -6.07
C MET A 339 11.59 -4.08 -4.74
N ALA A 340 12.04 -3.51 -3.63
CA ALA A 340 11.48 -3.78 -2.32
C ALA A 340 10.04 -3.21 -2.21
N GLY A 341 9.81 -1.98 -2.66
CA GLY A 341 8.49 -1.36 -2.73
C GLY A 341 7.53 -2.13 -3.65
N ALA A 342 7.98 -2.49 -4.88
CA ALA A 342 7.21 -3.30 -5.80
C ALA A 342 6.78 -4.65 -5.20
N LYS A 343 7.68 -5.29 -4.44
CA LYS A 343 7.37 -6.55 -3.76
C LYS A 343 6.22 -6.38 -2.78
N ARG A 344 6.27 -5.35 -1.91
CA ARG A 344 5.22 -5.07 -0.92
C ARG A 344 3.89 -4.73 -1.59
N VAL A 345 3.91 -3.89 -2.64
CA VAL A 345 2.70 -3.57 -3.42
C VAL A 345 2.08 -4.82 -4.04
N PHE A 346 2.89 -5.72 -4.62
CA PHE A 346 2.36 -6.97 -5.17
C PHE A 346 1.89 -7.94 -4.09
N GLU A 347 2.51 -7.96 -2.90
CA GLU A 347 2.05 -8.74 -1.75
C GLU A 347 0.67 -8.27 -1.29
N LEU A 348 0.39 -6.96 -1.28
CA LEU A 348 -0.94 -6.43 -0.99
C LEU A 348 -1.97 -6.83 -2.08
N ILE A 349 -1.62 -6.71 -3.37
CA ILE A 349 -2.52 -7.06 -4.48
C ILE A 349 -2.81 -8.58 -4.53
N ASP A 350 -1.87 -9.40 -4.10
CA ASP A 350 -1.96 -10.86 -4.11
C ASP A 350 -2.54 -11.44 -2.81
N GLN A 351 -2.95 -10.59 -1.85
CA GLN A 351 -3.67 -11.06 -0.66
C GLN A 351 -4.96 -11.76 -1.07
N GLU A 352 -5.30 -12.81 -0.34
CA GLU A 352 -6.52 -13.56 -0.59
C GLU A 352 -7.73 -12.75 -0.14
N PRO A 353 -8.73 -12.53 -1.01
CA PRO A 353 -9.94 -11.83 -0.64
C PRO A 353 -10.73 -12.62 0.40
N GLU A 354 -11.67 -11.94 1.06
CA GLU A 354 -12.59 -12.59 2.00
C GLU A 354 -13.36 -13.73 1.29
N VAL A 355 -13.21 -14.95 1.80
CA VAL A 355 -13.89 -16.12 1.22
C VAL A 355 -15.37 -16.10 1.59
N ASP A 356 -16.25 -16.16 0.61
CA ASP A 356 -17.69 -16.30 0.79
C ASP A 356 -18.23 -17.48 -0.06
N ASN A 357 -18.52 -18.58 0.63
CA ASN A 357 -19.09 -19.79 0.02
C ASN A 357 -20.63 -19.87 0.26
N GLY A 358 -21.25 -18.81 0.75
CA GLY A 358 -22.70 -18.76 1.00
C GLY A 358 -23.53 -18.83 -0.28
N GLN A 359 -24.61 -19.58 -0.23
CA GLN A 359 -25.58 -19.69 -1.31
C GLN A 359 -26.92 -19.03 -0.96
N VAL A 360 -27.25 -18.98 0.34
CA VAL A 360 -28.50 -18.44 0.86
C VAL A 360 -28.49 -16.91 0.74
N GLN A 361 -29.57 -16.36 0.18
CA GLN A 361 -29.74 -14.93 -0.14
C GLN A 361 -30.85 -14.31 0.67
N LEU A 362 -30.71 -13.05 1.01
CA LEU A 362 -31.74 -12.25 1.63
C LEU A 362 -32.62 -11.60 0.54
N VAL A 363 -33.91 -11.89 0.58
CA VAL A 363 -34.87 -11.38 -0.41
C VAL A 363 -36.09 -10.74 0.27
N HIS A 364 -36.71 -9.77 -0.41
CA HIS A 364 -38.03 -9.27 -0.01
C HIS A 364 -39.09 -10.32 -0.30
N CYS A 365 -40.02 -10.50 0.61
CA CYS A 365 -41.11 -11.46 0.46
C CYS A 365 -42.45 -10.90 0.87
N ARG A 366 -43.49 -11.54 0.43
CA ARG A 366 -44.88 -11.40 0.95
C ARG A 366 -45.47 -12.77 1.25
N GLU A 367 -46.43 -12.81 2.09
CA GLU A 367 -47.13 -14.03 2.43
C GLU A 367 -48.37 -14.18 1.53
N GLU A 368 -48.43 -15.23 0.72
CA GLU A 368 -49.56 -15.58 -0.13
C GLU A 368 -50.03 -16.99 0.22
N ASN A 369 -51.25 -17.15 0.63
CA ASN A 369 -51.87 -18.45 0.99
C ASN A 369 -51.04 -19.24 2.04
N GLY A 370 -50.41 -18.57 2.99
CA GLY A 370 -49.58 -19.19 4.01
C GLY A 370 -48.18 -19.62 3.54
N GLN A 371 -47.79 -19.23 2.31
CA GLN A 371 -46.45 -19.47 1.78
C GLN A 371 -45.72 -18.15 1.52
N LEU A 372 -44.40 -18.14 1.78
CA LEU A 372 -43.54 -16.99 1.48
C LEU A 372 -43.21 -16.99 -0.01
N VAL A 373 -43.52 -15.89 -0.68
CA VAL A 373 -43.24 -15.68 -2.10
C VAL A 373 -42.32 -14.47 -2.25
N GLU A 374 -41.23 -14.66 -3.02
CA GLU A 374 -40.31 -13.58 -3.34
C GLU A 374 -40.98 -12.47 -4.14
N CYS A 375 -40.76 -11.22 -3.77
CA CYS A 375 -41.28 -10.06 -4.49
C CYS A 375 -40.15 -9.06 -4.76
N LYS A 376 -40.32 -8.28 -5.86
CA LYS A 376 -39.37 -7.22 -6.22
C LYS A 376 -39.67 -5.89 -5.50
N GLU A 377 -40.84 -5.78 -4.96
CA GLU A 377 -41.29 -4.58 -4.25
C GLU A 377 -40.67 -4.54 -2.87
N HIS A 378 -40.34 -3.33 -2.39
CA HIS A 378 -39.92 -3.13 -1.02
C HIS A 378 -41.06 -3.39 -0.05
N THR A 379 -41.07 -4.59 0.51
CA THR A 379 -41.96 -4.96 1.61
C THR A 379 -41.16 -4.85 2.91
N ASN A 380 -41.86 -4.63 4.03
CA ASN A 380 -41.23 -4.69 5.36
C ASN A 380 -40.98 -6.14 5.82
N MET A 381 -41.08 -7.11 4.91
CA MET A 381 -40.88 -8.54 5.18
C MET A 381 -39.68 -9.07 4.39
N TRP A 382 -38.80 -9.75 5.10
CA TRP A 382 -37.58 -10.38 4.54
C TRP A 382 -37.61 -11.88 4.77
N ALA A 383 -37.01 -12.61 3.83
CA ALA A 383 -36.82 -14.06 3.97
C ALA A 383 -35.46 -14.48 3.42
N TRP A 384 -34.96 -15.57 3.97
CA TRP A 384 -33.82 -16.31 3.46
C TRP A 384 -34.25 -17.23 2.32
N LYS A 385 -33.76 -17.01 1.12
CA LYS A 385 -33.96 -17.90 -0.04
C LYS A 385 -32.83 -18.93 -0.04
N CYS A 386 -33.20 -20.21 0.13
CA CYS A 386 -32.29 -21.36 0.21
C CYS A 386 -32.29 -22.13 -1.10
N PRO A 387 -31.44 -21.82 -2.10
CA PRO A 387 -31.44 -22.51 -3.40
C PRO A 387 -30.91 -23.95 -3.30
N ASP A 388 -30.17 -24.26 -2.26
CA ASP A 388 -29.55 -25.56 -1.94
C ASP A 388 -30.34 -26.33 -0.86
N ALA A 389 -31.63 -26.03 -0.66
CA ALA A 389 -32.49 -26.75 0.29
C ALA A 389 -32.59 -28.23 -0.06
N ARG A 390 -32.36 -29.10 0.95
CA ARG A 390 -32.51 -30.55 0.79
C ARG A 390 -33.99 -30.93 0.69
N PRO A 391 -34.32 -32.11 0.13
CA PRO A 391 -35.70 -32.58 0.14
C PRO A 391 -36.26 -32.58 1.58
N GLY A 392 -37.33 -31.82 1.81
CA GLY A 392 -37.94 -31.61 3.12
C GLY A 392 -37.48 -30.39 3.90
N GLU A 393 -36.46 -29.64 3.45
CA GLU A 393 -36.10 -28.32 3.99
C GLU A 393 -36.91 -27.22 3.26
N PRO A 394 -37.33 -26.15 3.95
CA PRO A 394 -38.04 -25.04 3.32
C PRO A 394 -37.09 -24.28 2.36
N THR A 395 -37.56 -23.97 1.18
CA THR A 395 -36.84 -23.15 0.18
C THR A 395 -36.77 -21.68 0.57
N MET A 396 -37.70 -21.22 1.43
CA MET A 396 -37.74 -19.87 1.99
C MET A 396 -38.00 -19.94 3.51
N VAL A 397 -37.19 -19.22 4.27
CA VAL A 397 -37.30 -19.11 5.73
C VAL A 397 -37.50 -17.64 6.07
N ARG A 398 -38.52 -17.30 6.82
CA ARG A 398 -38.80 -15.92 7.27
C ARG A 398 -37.62 -15.42 8.11
N LEU A 399 -37.19 -14.20 7.87
CA LEU A 399 -36.17 -13.54 8.69
C LEU A 399 -36.86 -13.09 10.00
N THR A 400 -36.47 -13.69 11.12
CA THR A 400 -37.05 -13.41 12.44
C THR A 400 -36.01 -12.94 13.45
N GLY A 401 -34.74 -13.25 13.24
CA GLY A 401 -33.66 -12.87 14.12
C GLY A 401 -33.34 -13.90 15.22
N ASP A 402 -33.64 -15.19 15.02
CA ASP A 402 -33.22 -16.28 15.92
C ASP A 402 -31.75 -16.60 15.69
N VAL A 403 -30.91 -16.35 16.68
CA VAL A 403 -29.45 -16.60 16.60
C VAL A 403 -29.05 -17.62 17.67
N ARG A 404 -28.38 -18.69 17.23
CA ARG A 404 -27.96 -19.78 18.14
C ARG A 404 -26.53 -20.22 17.89
N PHE A 405 -25.78 -20.38 18.96
CA PHE A 405 -24.42 -20.98 18.98
C PHE A 405 -24.50 -22.36 19.59
N PHE A 406 -23.76 -23.31 19.05
CA PHE A 406 -23.65 -24.69 19.50
C PHE A 406 -22.20 -25.07 19.62
N ASP A 407 -21.71 -25.21 20.84
CA ASP A 407 -20.39 -25.70 21.21
C ASP A 407 -19.25 -25.01 20.39
N VAL A 408 -19.29 -23.68 20.35
CA VAL A 408 -18.36 -22.88 19.51
C VAL A 408 -17.04 -22.68 20.22
N ASP A 409 -15.96 -23.16 19.60
CA ASP A 409 -14.59 -22.82 19.94
C ASP A 409 -14.02 -21.85 18.91
N PHE A 410 -13.29 -20.83 19.37
CA PHE A 410 -12.70 -19.83 18.48
C PHE A 410 -11.36 -19.32 18.96
N ALA A 411 -10.43 -19.12 18.01
CA ALA A 411 -9.11 -18.50 18.19
C ALA A 411 -8.79 -17.53 17.05
N TYR A 412 -8.28 -16.35 17.38
CA TYR A 412 -7.75 -15.41 16.35
C TYR A 412 -6.42 -15.89 15.77
N GLU A 413 -5.59 -16.55 16.60
CA GLU A 413 -4.31 -17.15 16.26
C GLU A 413 -4.30 -18.63 16.63
N GLU A 414 -3.60 -19.47 15.85
CA GLU A 414 -3.44 -20.89 16.17
C GLU A 414 -2.83 -21.05 17.57
N GLY A 415 -3.47 -21.86 18.41
CA GLY A 415 -3.00 -22.17 19.78
C GLY A 415 -3.43 -21.19 20.86
N LYS A 416 -4.13 -20.08 20.53
CA LYS A 416 -4.67 -19.13 21.53
C LYS A 416 -6.18 -19.08 21.43
N THR A 417 -6.86 -20.10 22.00
CA THR A 417 -8.32 -20.13 22.03
C THR A 417 -8.85 -19.03 22.93
N VAL A 418 -9.82 -18.26 22.40
CA VAL A 418 -10.47 -17.12 23.07
C VAL A 418 -11.87 -17.49 23.55
N LEU A 419 -12.60 -18.32 22.79
CA LEU A 419 -13.91 -18.85 23.21
C LEU A 419 -13.82 -20.36 23.33
N HIS A 420 -14.38 -20.88 24.40
CA HIS A 420 -14.34 -22.31 24.76
C HIS A 420 -15.76 -22.86 24.94
N ASN A 421 -16.19 -23.72 24.01
CA ASN A 421 -17.46 -24.45 24.09
C ASN A 421 -18.66 -23.51 24.36
N VAL A 422 -18.73 -22.40 23.61
CA VAL A 422 -19.77 -21.38 23.82
C VAL A 422 -21.08 -21.84 23.16
N SER A 423 -22.11 -22.04 23.98
CA SER A 423 -23.47 -22.31 23.54
C SER A 423 -24.41 -21.21 24.04
N LEU A 424 -25.10 -20.55 23.12
CA LEU A 424 -26.06 -19.48 23.43
C LEU A 424 -27.25 -19.51 22.45
N TYR A 425 -28.36 -18.95 22.89
CA TYR A 425 -29.49 -18.71 22.02
C TYR A 425 -30.12 -17.34 22.31
N ALA A 426 -30.58 -16.68 21.27
CA ALA A 426 -31.38 -15.46 21.30
C ALA A 426 -32.62 -15.70 20.45
N ARG A 427 -33.79 -15.60 21.06
CA ARG A 427 -35.07 -15.74 20.36
C ARG A 427 -35.44 -14.42 19.65
N PRO A 428 -36.30 -14.47 18.64
CA PRO A 428 -36.76 -13.26 17.98
C PRO A 428 -37.31 -12.23 18.98
N GLY A 429 -36.77 -11.00 18.92
CA GLY A 429 -37.19 -9.91 19.79
C GLY A 429 -36.56 -9.90 21.18
N GLU A 430 -35.75 -10.89 21.56
CA GLU A 430 -35.03 -10.90 22.85
C GLU A 430 -33.86 -9.93 22.87
N LYS A 431 -33.65 -9.29 24.02
CA LYS A 431 -32.47 -8.48 24.34
C LYS A 431 -31.51 -9.28 25.21
N ILE A 432 -30.34 -9.59 24.66
CA ILE A 432 -29.28 -10.35 25.32
C ILE A 432 -28.17 -9.40 25.75
N ALA A 433 -27.84 -9.37 27.04
CA ALA A 433 -26.68 -8.62 27.55
C ALA A 433 -25.50 -9.53 27.81
N PHE A 434 -24.31 -9.16 27.28
CA PHE A 434 -23.05 -9.79 27.63
C PHE A 434 -22.34 -8.99 28.71
N VAL A 435 -22.00 -9.64 29.81
CA VAL A 435 -21.32 -9.06 30.99
C VAL A 435 -20.07 -9.89 31.30
N GLY A 436 -19.03 -9.27 31.80
CA GLY A 436 -17.78 -9.93 32.19
C GLY A 436 -16.58 -8.97 32.04
N ALA A 437 -15.42 -9.39 32.53
CA ALA A 437 -14.19 -8.60 32.48
C ALA A 437 -13.73 -8.30 31.07
N THR A 438 -12.85 -7.30 30.92
CA THR A 438 -12.18 -7.02 29.65
C THR A 438 -11.40 -8.26 29.20
N GLY A 439 -11.52 -8.63 27.92
CA GLY A 439 -10.90 -9.86 27.41
C GLY A 439 -11.69 -11.15 27.64
N ALA A 440 -12.85 -11.14 28.32
CA ALA A 440 -13.68 -12.34 28.54
C ALA A 440 -14.30 -12.93 27.26
N GLY A 441 -14.17 -12.29 26.10
CA GLY A 441 -14.67 -12.80 24.81
C GLY A 441 -15.97 -12.15 24.31
N LYS A 442 -16.49 -11.10 24.96
CA LYS A 442 -17.74 -10.42 24.58
C LYS A 442 -17.74 -9.92 23.13
N THR A 443 -16.74 -9.14 22.75
CA THR A 443 -16.56 -8.60 21.38
C THR A 443 -16.29 -9.72 20.36
N THR A 444 -15.67 -10.81 20.78
CA THR A 444 -15.44 -11.97 19.91
C THR A 444 -16.76 -12.61 19.49
N ILE A 445 -17.74 -12.76 20.41
CA ILE A 445 -19.08 -13.29 20.07
C ILE A 445 -19.75 -12.40 19.02
N THR A 446 -19.73 -11.08 19.18
CA THR A 446 -20.33 -10.14 18.22
C THR A 446 -19.62 -10.15 16.87
N ASN A 447 -18.29 -10.31 16.84
CA ASN A 447 -17.52 -10.49 15.61
C ASN A 447 -17.92 -11.78 14.86
N LEU A 448 -18.23 -12.86 15.58
CA LEU A 448 -18.69 -14.11 14.98
C LEU A 448 -20.13 -14.02 14.46
N ILE A 449 -21.01 -13.28 15.13
CA ILE A 449 -22.38 -13.02 14.62
C ILE A 449 -22.32 -12.26 13.29
N ASN A 450 -21.41 -11.26 13.16
CA ASN A 450 -21.18 -10.51 11.92
C ASN A 450 -20.41 -11.32 10.86
N ARG A 451 -19.95 -12.51 11.24
CA ARG A 451 -19.09 -13.36 10.40
C ARG A 451 -17.89 -12.59 9.83
N PHE A 452 -17.24 -11.74 10.68
CA PHE A 452 -15.95 -11.14 10.38
C PHE A 452 -14.83 -12.19 10.44
N TYR A 453 -15.08 -13.26 11.19
CA TYR A 453 -14.26 -14.45 11.31
C TYR A 453 -15.12 -15.69 11.15
N ASP A 454 -14.61 -16.69 10.45
CA ASP A 454 -15.26 -18.00 10.35
C ASP A 454 -14.77 -18.90 11.50
N ILE A 455 -15.67 -19.69 12.09
CA ILE A 455 -15.36 -20.63 13.17
C ILE A 455 -14.72 -21.91 12.64
N ALA A 456 -13.81 -22.49 13.42
CA ALA A 456 -13.16 -23.77 13.10
C ALA A 456 -13.97 -24.96 13.62
N ASP A 457 -14.62 -24.81 14.78
CA ASP A 457 -15.42 -25.86 15.44
C ASP A 457 -16.72 -25.29 16.01
N GLY A 458 -17.71 -26.14 16.16
CA GLY A 458 -19.05 -25.76 16.57
C GLY A 458 -19.95 -25.33 15.40
N LYS A 459 -21.09 -24.71 15.70
CA LYS A 459 -22.08 -24.23 14.72
C LYS A 459 -22.75 -22.96 15.19
N ILE A 460 -22.88 -21.99 14.28
CA ILE A 460 -23.74 -20.81 14.49
C ILE A 460 -24.88 -20.91 13.49
N ARG A 461 -26.11 -20.74 14.00
CA ARG A 461 -27.33 -20.73 13.18
C ARG A 461 -28.04 -19.41 13.29
N TYR A 462 -28.55 -18.93 12.16
CA TYR A 462 -29.41 -17.77 12.08
C TYR A 462 -30.73 -18.18 11.40
N ASP A 463 -31.85 -18.03 12.12
CA ASP A 463 -33.17 -18.54 11.72
C ASP A 463 -33.14 -20.04 11.36
N GLY A 464 -32.37 -20.84 12.10
CA GLY A 464 -32.17 -22.26 11.85
C GLY A 464 -31.16 -22.61 10.77
N ILE A 465 -30.74 -21.65 9.93
CA ILE A 465 -29.76 -21.84 8.84
C ILE A 465 -28.34 -21.69 9.38
N ASN A 466 -27.42 -22.58 9.00
CA ASN A 466 -26.01 -22.41 9.33
C ASN A 466 -25.48 -21.13 8.69
N ILE A 467 -24.88 -20.24 9.49
CA ILE A 467 -24.37 -18.94 9.06
C ILE A 467 -23.37 -19.05 7.91
N ASN A 468 -22.64 -20.15 7.79
CA ASN A 468 -21.68 -20.42 6.71
C ASN A 468 -22.36 -20.66 5.35
N ARG A 469 -23.65 -21.01 5.33
CA ARG A 469 -24.46 -21.14 4.10
C ARG A 469 -25.01 -19.80 3.62
N ILE A 470 -25.07 -18.79 4.48
CA ILE A 470 -25.60 -17.46 4.14
C ILE A 470 -24.50 -16.63 3.48
N ARG A 471 -24.81 -15.92 2.41
CA ARG A 471 -23.88 -14.94 1.82
C ARG A 471 -23.50 -13.88 2.83
N LYS A 472 -22.20 -13.60 2.98
CA LYS A 472 -21.72 -12.60 3.96
C LYS A 472 -22.35 -11.23 3.77
N ALA A 473 -22.49 -10.78 2.53
CA ALA A 473 -23.14 -9.51 2.22
C ALA A 473 -24.61 -9.46 2.66
N ASP A 474 -25.35 -10.56 2.45
CA ASP A 474 -26.76 -10.66 2.81
C ASP A 474 -26.94 -10.82 4.33
N LEU A 475 -26.04 -11.59 4.98
CA LEU A 475 -26.00 -11.68 6.44
C LEU A 475 -25.80 -10.29 7.05
N ARG A 476 -24.78 -9.56 6.63
CA ARG A 476 -24.44 -8.22 7.16
C ARG A 476 -25.54 -7.19 6.89
N LYS A 477 -26.30 -7.31 5.79
CA LYS A 477 -27.50 -6.47 5.56
C LYS A 477 -28.61 -6.71 6.56
N SER A 478 -28.73 -7.91 7.12
CA SER A 478 -29.73 -8.25 8.13
C SER A 478 -29.34 -7.82 9.54
N LEU A 479 -28.08 -7.36 9.72
CA LEU A 479 -27.50 -6.98 11.00
C LEU A 479 -27.24 -5.47 11.05
N GLY A 480 -27.57 -4.83 12.15
CA GLY A 480 -27.16 -3.46 12.45
C GLY A 480 -26.12 -3.46 13.56
N ILE A 481 -25.12 -2.60 13.44
CA ILE A 481 -24.08 -2.48 14.44
C ILE A 481 -23.90 -1.02 14.88
N VAL A 482 -23.83 -0.81 16.19
CA VAL A 482 -23.42 0.45 16.81
C VAL A 482 -22.17 0.17 17.63
N LEU A 483 -21.02 0.66 17.19
CA LEU A 483 -19.73 0.44 17.82
C LEU A 483 -19.45 1.47 18.91
N GLN A 484 -18.61 1.09 19.86
CA GLN A 484 -18.06 1.98 20.90
C GLN A 484 -17.32 3.16 20.27
N ASP A 485 -16.38 2.87 19.35
CA ASP A 485 -15.62 3.87 18.62
C ASP A 485 -16.37 4.23 17.34
N VAL A 486 -16.99 5.41 17.36
CA VAL A 486 -17.77 5.89 16.23
C VAL A 486 -16.86 6.47 15.17
N ASN A 487 -16.86 5.87 13.99
CA ASN A 487 -16.19 6.37 12.80
C ASN A 487 -17.18 7.11 11.88
N LEU A 488 -16.95 8.40 11.67
CA LEU A 488 -17.68 9.23 10.72
C LEU A 488 -16.81 9.53 9.50
N PHE A 489 -17.44 9.49 8.33
CA PHE A 489 -16.75 9.76 7.07
C PHE A 489 -16.80 11.26 6.74
N THR A 490 -15.81 11.73 6.00
CA THR A 490 -15.81 13.07 5.42
C THR A 490 -17.00 13.18 4.45
N GLY A 491 -17.87 14.12 4.71
CA GLY A 491 -19.13 14.32 3.99
C GLY A 491 -20.14 15.07 4.84
N THR A 492 -21.36 15.24 4.37
CA THR A 492 -22.43 15.88 5.15
C THR A 492 -22.91 15.00 6.30
N VAL A 493 -23.59 15.59 7.27
CA VAL A 493 -24.33 14.83 8.30
C VAL A 493 -25.34 13.89 7.65
N MET A 494 -26.04 14.36 6.60
CA MET A 494 -27.01 13.57 5.84
C MET A 494 -26.35 12.34 5.20
N ASP A 495 -25.18 12.50 4.56
CA ASP A 495 -24.43 11.40 3.95
C ASP A 495 -24.00 10.36 4.98
N ASN A 496 -23.59 10.82 6.17
CA ASN A 496 -23.19 9.93 7.25
C ASN A 496 -24.36 9.11 7.81
N ILE A 497 -25.58 9.65 7.86
CA ILE A 497 -26.77 8.88 8.22
C ILE A 497 -27.15 7.92 7.10
N ARG A 498 -27.18 8.41 5.84
CA ARG A 498 -27.52 7.65 4.64
C ARG A 498 -26.55 6.48 4.39
N TYR A 499 -25.35 6.51 4.98
CA TYR A 499 -24.40 5.42 4.87
C TYR A 499 -24.97 4.07 5.35
N GLY A 500 -25.92 4.07 6.27
CA GLY A 500 -26.62 2.85 6.70
C GLY A 500 -27.49 2.23 5.61
N LYS A 501 -28.03 3.07 4.69
CA LYS A 501 -28.83 2.64 3.54
C LYS A 501 -28.69 3.69 2.44
N LEU A 502 -27.83 3.40 1.44
CA LEU A 502 -27.40 4.37 0.42
C LEU A 502 -28.54 4.92 -0.46
N ASP A 503 -29.62 4.16 -0.63
CA ASP A 503 -30.83 4.53 -1.38
C ASP A 503 -31.93 5.16 -0.52
N ALA A 504 -31.65 5.47 0.75
CA ALA A 504 -32.60 6.12 1.64
C ALA A 504 -32.90 7.55 1.21
N THR A 505 -34.20 7.93 1.26
CA THR A 505 -34.60 9.31 1.01
C THR A 505 -34.21 10.24 2.16
N ASP A 506 -34.21 11.55 1.90
CA ASP A 506 -33.89 12.55 2.94
C ASP A 506 -34.86 12.45 4.11
N GLU A 507 -36.19 12.20 3.82
CA GLU A 507 -37.22 12.03 4.84
C GLU A 507 -36.94 10.81 5.71
N ALA A 508 -36.52 9.70 5.12
CA ALA A 508 -36.13 8.48 5.87
C ALA A 508 -34.94 8.75 6.78
N CYS A 509 -33.93 9.46 6.30
CA CYS A 509 -32.77 9.85 7.10
C CYS A 509 -33.16 10.80 8.25
N ILE A 510 -34.04 11.77 7.99
CA ILE A 510 -34.57 12.68 9.02
C ILE A 510 -35.37 11.91 10.06
N HIS A 511 -36.21 10.96 9.61
CA HIS A 511 -36.96 10.09 10.53
C HIS A 511 -36.06 9.28 11.43
N ALA A 512 -35.02 8.64 10.85
CA ALA A 512 -34.00 7.91 11.60
C ALA A 512 -33.25 8.80 12.62
N ALA A 513 -32.92 10.04 12.23
CA ALA A 513 -32.31 11.00 13.13
C ALA A 513 -33.22 11.41 14.31
N LYS A 514 -34.54 11.54 14.07
CA LYS A 514 -35.55 11.79 15.14
C LYS A 514 -35.62 10.60 16.09
N LEU A 515 -35.67 9.38 15.57
CA LEU A 515 -35.70 8.17 16.36
C LEU A 515 -34.44 8.05 17.24
N ALA A 516 -33.30 8.41 16.71
CA ALA A 516 -32.01 8.41 17.42
C ALA A 516 -31.83 9.61 18.36
N ASN A 517 -32.78 10.53 18.49
CA ASN A 517 -32.66 11.82 19.21
C ASN A 517 -31.51 12.72 18.70
N ALA A 518 -31.15 12.58 17.44
CA ALA A 518 -30.10 13.36 16.80
C ALA A 518 -30.64 14.65 16.15
N HIS A 519 -31.91 14.70 15.78
CA HIS A 519 -32.51 15.77 15.00
C HIS A 519 -32.32 17.16 15.60
N ASP A 520 -32.54 17.30 16.90
CA ASP A 520 -32.46 18.60 17.59
C ASP A 520 -31.08 19.22 17.59
N PHE A 521 -30.02 18.43 17.76
CA PHE A 521 -28.67 18.98 17.67
C PHE A 521 -28.28 19.25 16.23
N ILE A 522 -28.69 18.38 15.27
CA ILE A 522 -28.39 18.55 13.84
C ILE A 522 -28.94 19.89 13.33
N THR A 523 -30.19 20.19 13.67
CA THR A 523 -30.86 21.45 13.25
C THR A 523 -30.21 22.70 13.83
N ARG A 524 -29.47 22.60 14.92
CA ARG A 524 -28.66 23.69 15.52
C ARG A 524 -27.29 23.89 14.89
N LEU A 525 -26.84 22.94 14.04
CA LEU A 525 -25.59 23.11 13.31
C LEU A 525 -25.76 24.21 12.24
N PRO A 526 -24.68 24.92 11.85
CA PRO A 526 -24.79 26.07 10.94
C PRO A 526 -25.51 25.80 9.63
N GLN A 527 -25.38 24.58 9.08
CA GLN A 527 -26.02 24.13 7.82
C GLN A 527 -26.94 22.92 8.05
N GLY A 528 -27.34 22.64 9.30
CA GLY A 528 -28.20 21.53 9.65
C GLY A 528 -27.64 20.20 9.13
N TYR A 529 -28.47 19.45 8.40
CA TYR A 529 -28.10 18.16 7.79
C TYR A 529 -27.02 18.27 6.71
N GLN A 530 -26.83 19.46 6.12
CA GLN A 530 -25.78 19.71 5.10
C GLN A 530 -24.45 20.15 5.71
N THR A 531 -24.34 20.19 7.04
CA THR A 531 -23.08 20.50 7.72
C THR A 531 -22.02 19.45 7.35
N MET A 532 -20.88 19.95 6.85
CA MET A 532 -19.72 19.10 6.51
C MET A 532 -19.01 18.60 7.75
N LEU A 533 -18.78 17.30 7.80
CA LEU A 533 -17.98 16.62 8.79
C LEU A 533 -16.61 16.30 8.20
N THR A 534 -15.55 16.55 8.97
CA THR A 534 -14.15 16.25 8.60
C THR A 534 -13.44 15.58 9.78
N ALA A 535 -12.32 14.95 9.52
CA ALA A 535 -11.47 14.38 10.57
C ALA A 535 -12.28 13.56 11.62
N ASN A 536 -13.07 12.60 11.14
CA ASN A 536 -13.90 11.74 12.00
C ASN A 536 -14.94 12.51 12.85
N GLY A 537 -15.45 13.66 12.34
CA GLY A 537 -16.40 14.49 13.08
C GLY A 537 -15.78 15.21 14.28
N ALA A 538 -14.53 15.68 14.15
CA ALA A 538 -13.80 16.38 15.21
C ALA A 538 -14.53 17.64 15.71
N ASN A 539 -15.44 18.20 14.92
CA ASN A 539 -16.30 19.33 15.26
C ASN A 539 -17.56 18.95 16.09
N LEU A 540 -17.75 17.66 16.38
CA LEU A 540 -18.85 17.13 17.16
C LEU A 540 -18.36 16.56 18.49
N SER A 541 -19.21 16.64 19.53
CA SER A 541 -18.95 15.94 20.78
C SER A 541 -19.06 14.42 20.59
N GLN A 542 -18.46 13.64 21.50
CA GLN A 542 -18.52 12.17 21.44
C GLN A 542 -19.98 11.67 21.45
N GLY A 543 -20.84 12.25 22.30
CA GLY A 543 -22.26 11.89 22.32
C GLY A 543 -23.00 12.22 21.03
N GLN A 544 -22.71 13.36 20.39
CA GLN A 544 -23.28 13.70 19.09
C GLN A 544 -22.86 12.72 18.01
N ARG A 545 -21.60 12.28 17.99
CA ARG A 545 -21.13 11.23 17.07
C ARG A 545 -21.87 9.92 17.31
N GLN A 546 -22.09 9.55 18.59
CA GLN A 546 -22.84 8.35 18.97
C GLN A 546 -24.28 8.42 18.45
N LEU A 547 -24.97 9.56 18.62
CA LEU A 547 -26.33 9.75 18.10
C LEU A 547 -26.39 9.60 16.57
N LEU A 548 -25.37 10.06 15.83
CA LEU A 548 -25.28 9.84 14.38
C LEU A 548 -25.06 8.36 14.03
N SER A 549 -24.28 7.63 14.82
CA SER A 549 -24.10 6.19 14.64
C SER A 549 -25.41 5.41 14.86
N ILE A 550 -26.19 5.80 15.88
CA ILE A 550 -27.53 5.24 16.12
C ILE A 550 -28.45 5.57 14.95
N ALA A 551 -28.44 6.81 14.44
CA ALA A 551 -29.25 7.20 13.28
C ALA A 551 -28.88 6.42 12.01
N ARG A 552 -27.58 6.17 11.80
CA ARG A 552 -27.07 5.31 10.73
C ARG A 552 -27.59 3.88 10.82
N ALA A 553 -27.63 3.31 12.02
CA ALA A 553 -28.20 1.99 12.24
C ALA A 553 -29.73 1.99 12.10
N ALA A 554 -30.40 3.07 12.52
CA ALA A 554 -31.86 3.21 12.43
C ALA A 554 -32.37 3.29 10.98
N VAL A 555 -31.64 3.96 10.08
CA VAL A 555 -32.05 4.07 8.66
C VAL A 555 -31.94 2.74 7.92
N ALA A 556 -31.02 1.85 8.35
CA ALA A 556 -30.86 0.51 7.81
C ALA A 556 -32.01 -0.44 8.20
N ASP A 557 -32.68 -0.17 9.34
CA ASP A 557 -33.82 -0.92 9.90
C ASP A 557 -33.63 -2.45 9.95
N PRO A 558 -32.53 -2.96 10.51
CA PRO A 558 -32.25 -4.39 10.55
C PRO A 558 -33.04 -5.09 11.68
N PRO A 559 -33.40 -6.39 11.52
CA PRO A 559 -34.14 -7.16 12.55
C PRO A 559 -33.26 -7.58 13.73
N VAL A 560 -31.93 -7.61 13.55
CA VAL A 560 -30.96 -7.94 14.62
C VAL A 560 -29.99 -6.78 14.79
N MET A 561 -29.76 -6.39 16.04
CA MET A 561 -28.89 -5.30 16.43
C MET A 561 -27.75 -5.80 17.31
N ILE A 562 -26.55 -5.27 17.06
CA ILE A 562 -25.37 -5.46 17.89
C ILE A 562 -24.96 -4.09 18.40
N LEU A 563 -24.95 -3.94 19.71
CA LEU A 563 -24.69 -2.68 20.38
C LEU A 563 -23.47 -2.84 21.32
N ASP A 564 -22.45 -2.05 21.09
CA ASP A 564 -21.29 -1.95 21.98
C ASP A 564 -21.40 -0.65 22.79
N GLU A 565 -21.75 -0.78 24.06
CA GLU A 565 -22.14 0.33 24.93
C GLU A 565 -20.94 0.82 25.74
N ALA A 566 -20.14 1.76 25.19
CA ALA A 566 -19.18 2.50 26.00
C ALA A 566 -19.49 4.01 25.95
N THR A 567 -19.94 4.53 27.07
CA THR A 567 -20.38 5.93 27.22
C THR A 567 -19.60 6.66 28.33
N SER A 568 -18.44 6.17 28.73
CA SER A 568 -17.66 6.66 29.88
C SER A 568 -17.19 8.13 29.77
N SER A 569 -17.36 8.79 28.61
CA SER A 569 -16.86 10.15 28.37
C SER A 569 -17.94 11.11 27.82
N ILE A 570 -19.22 10.84 28.08
CA ILE A 570 -20.35 11.64 27.59
C ILE A 570 -20.98 12.39 28.77
N ASP A 571 -21.37 13.66 28.56
CA ASP A 571 -22.10 14.44 29.55
C ASP A 571 -23.48 13.80 29.85
N THR A 572 -23.97 13.91 31.07
CA THR A 572 -25.19 13.25 31.58
C THR A 572 -26.43 13.55 30.73
N ARG A 573 -26.55 14.76 30.17
CA ARG A 573 -27.72 15.12 29.34
C ARG A 573 -27.69 14.42 27.99
N THR A 574 -26.55 14.45 27.30
CA THR A 574 -26.38 13.75 26.02
C THR A 574 -26.45 12.24 26.19
N GLU A 575 -25.93 11.74 27.31
CA GLU A 575 -26.04 10.35 27.71
C GLU A 575 -27.49 9.87 27.78
N ALA A 576 -28.37 10.63 28.42
CA ALA A 576 -29.81 10.31 28.48
C ALA A 576 -30.47 10.29 27.08
N LEU A 577 -30.02 11.15 26.16
CA LEU A 577 -30.48 11.16 24.76
C LEU A 577 -30.00 9.94 23.99
N VAL A 578 -28.73 9.56 24.16
CA VAL A 578 -28.13 8.35 23.58
C VAL A 578 -28.90 7.11 24.05
N GLN A 579 -29.14 7.01 25.37
CA GLN A 579 -29.87 5.88 25.96
C GLN A 579 -31.30 5.78 25.39
N LYS A 580 -32.05 6.89 25.31
CA LYS A 580 -33.38 6.92 24.71
C LYS A 580 -33.36 6.53 23.23
N GLY A 581 -32.34 6.96 22.47
CA GLY A 581 -32.16 6.58 21.07
C GLY A 581 -31.89 5.09 20.92
N MET A 582 -31.03 4.55 21.79
CA MET A 582 -30.75 3.11 21.85
C MET A 582 -32.00 2.30 22.19
N ASP A 583 -32.76 2.69 23.22
CA ASP A 583 -33.99 2.01 23.62
C ASP A 583 -35.05 2.02 22.49
N ALA A 584 -35.17 3.13 21.79
CA ALA A 584 -36.07 3.22 20.63
C ALA A 584 -35.60 2.31 19.48
N LEU A 585 -34.31 2.23 19.24
CA LEU A 585 -33.72 1.37 18.22
C LEU A 585 -33.87 -0.13 18.55
N MET A 586 -33.78 -0.51 19.81
CA MET A 586 -33.87 -1.91 20.28
C MET A 586 -35.30 -2.47 20.19
N LYS A 587 -36.33 -1.64 20.21
CA LYS A 587 -37.71 -2.08 20.34
C LYS A 587 -38.16 -2.97 19.19
N GLY A 588 -38.64 -4.20 19.53
CA GLY A 588 -39.15 -5.17 18.57
C GLY A 588 -38.11 -5.92 17.75
N ARG A 589 -36.83 -5.84 18.15
CA ARG A 589 -35.70 -6.49 17.47
C ARG A 589 -34.97 -7.43 18.40
N THR A 590 -34.28 -8.41 17.83
CA THR A 590 -33.31 -9.20 18.58
C THR A 590 -32.04 -8.36 18.79
N VAL A 591 -31.60 -8.22 20.02
CA VAL A 591 -30.53 -7.31 20.37
C VAL A 591 -29.43 -8.01 21.17
N PHE A 592 -28.20 -7.88 20.73
CA PHE A 592 -27.00 -8.26 21.47
C PHE A 592 -26.30 -7.01 21.99
N VAL A 593 -26.20 -6.84 23.29
CA VAL A 593 -25.57 -5.69 23.93
C VAL A 593 -24.32 -6.11 24.66
N ILE A 594 -23.17 -5.53 24.34
CA ILE A 594 -22.00 -5.56 25.23
C ILE A 594 -22.25 -4.44 26.25
N ALA A 595 -22.72 -4.83 27.43
CA ALA A 595 -23.21 -3.89 28.41
C ALA A 595 -22.10 -3.48 29.39
N HIS A 596 -21.88 -2.18 29.46
CA HIS A 596 -21.02 -1.52 30.47
C HIS A 596 -21.84 -0.77 31.53
N ARG A 597 -23.19 -0.83 31.44
CA ARG A 597 -24.12 -0.14 32.36
C ARG A 597 -25.07 -1.09 33.02
N LEU A 598 -25.22 -0.92 34.32
CA LEU A 598 -26.14 -1.71 35.13
C LEU A 598 -27.60 -1.57 34.67
N SER A 599 -28.03 -0.39 34.20
CA SER A 599 -29.40 -0.17 33.69
C SER A 599 -29.71 -0.97 32.43
N THR A 600 -28.76 -1.03 31.50
CA THR A 600 -28.92 -1.81 30.26
C THR A 600 -28.95 -3.30 30.52
N VAL A 601 -28.08 -3.76 31.45
CA VAL A 601 -28.05 -5.15 31.89
C VAL A 601 -29.37 -5.55 32.55
N ARG A 602 -29.84 -4.75 33.52
CA ARG A 602 -31.05 -5.05 34.28
C ARG A 602 -32.30 -5.21 33.41
N ASN A 603 -32.40 -4.40 32.34
CA ASN A 603 -33.56 -4.39 31.45
C ASN A 603 -33.38 -5.35 30.26
N SER A 604 -32.51 -6.33 30.34
CA SER A 604 -32.33 -7.36 29.31
C SER A 604 -33.10 -8.63 29.66
N ASP A 605 -33.66 -9.28 28.62
CA ASP A 605 -34.44 -10.51 28.77
C ASP A 605 -33.57 -11.67 29.23
N ALA A 606 -32.31 -11.71 28.77
CA ALA A 606 -31.31 -12.65 29.29
C ALA A 606 -29.94 -11.95 29.41
N ILE A 607 -29.24 -12.29 30.47
CA ILE A 607 -27.90 -11.84 30.79
C ILE A 607 -26.98 -13.07 30.68
N MET A 608 -25.88 -12.92 29.97
CA MET A 608 -24.84 -13.92 29.81
C MET A 608 -23.57 -13.41 30.47
N VAL A 609 -23.14 -14.07 31.54
CA VAL A 609 -21.88 -13.74 32.20
C VAL A 609 -20.76 -14.55 31.56
N LEU A 610 -19.78 -13.84 31.00
CA LEU A 610 -18.61 -14.44 30.39
C LEU A 610 -17.40 -14.32 31.32
N ASP A 611 -16.68 -15.44 31.46
CA ASP A 611 -15.39 -15.46 32.09
C ASP A 611 -14.44 -16.40 31.35
N HIS A 612 -13.22 -15.94 31.09
CA HIS A 612 -12.18 -16.67 30.33
C HIS A 612 -12.71 -17.43 29.11
N GLY A 613 -13.54 -16.73 28.27
CA GLY A 613 -14.09 -17.29 27.04
C GLY A 613 -15.21 -18.31 27.20
N ARG A 614 -15.80 -18.45 28.39
CA ARG A 614 -16.92 -19.35 28.68
C ARG A 614 -18.12 -18.57 29.19
N ILE A 615 -19.32 -19.03 28.88
CA ILE A 615 -20.54 -18.56 29.54
C ILE A 615 -20.68 -19.34 30.84
N ILE A 616 -20.52 -18.65 31.98
CA ILE A 616 -20.57 -19.25 33.32
C ILE A 616 -21.95 -19.14 33.98
N GLU A 617 -22.70 -18.09 33.65
CA GLU A 617 -24.04 -17.87 34.16
C GLU A 617 -24.96 -17.35 33.04
N ARG A 618 -26.24 -17.75 33.10
CA ARG A 618 -27.28 -17.26 32.20
C ARG A 618 -28.62 -17.19 32.93
N GLY A 619 -29.32 -16.08 32.83
CA GLY A 619 -30.66 -15.89 33.40
C GLY A 619 -31.17 -14.46 33.23
N CYS A 620 -32.33 -14.17 33.77
CA CYS A 620 -32.78 -12.80 33.93
C CYS A 620 -32.13 -12.14 35.15
N HIS A 621 -32.26 -10.82 35.29
CA HIS A 621 -31.69 -10.06 36.41
C HIS A 621 -32.06 -10.68 37.79
N GLU A 622 -33.36 -10.97 37.97
CA GLU A 622 -33.88 -11.48 39.25
C GLU A 622 -33.33 -12.87 39.58
N ASP A 623 -33.25 -13.76 38.57
CA ASP A 623 -32.73 -15.10 38.72
C ASP A 623 -31.26 -15.09 39.14
N LEU A 624 -30.44 -14.27 38.46
CA LEU A 624 -29.00 -14.18 38.72
C LEU A 624 -28.66 -13.50 40.05
N ILE A 625 -29.46 -12.52 40.48
CA ILE A 625 -29.33 -11.92 41.82
C ILE A 625 -29.66 -12.95 42.91
N ALA A 626 -30.71 -13.78 42.71
CA ALA A 626 -31.08 -14.83 43.65
C ALA A 626 -30.00 -15.91 43.77
N GLN A 627 -29.30 -16.25 42.69
CA GLN A 627 -28.21 -17.23 42.66
C GLN A 627 -26.97 -16.77 43.45
N LYS A 628 -26.79 -15.45 43.69
CA LYS A 628 -25.62 -14.86 44.37
C LYS A 628 -24.26 -15.28 43.79
N GLY A 629 -24.23 -15.50 42.46
CA GLY A 629 -23.04 -15.90 41.73
C GLY A 629 -22.16 -14.70 41.30
N THR A 630 -21.41 -14.88 40.21
CA THR A 630 -20.51 -13.84 39.66
C THR A 630 -21.27 -12.60 39.24
N TYR A 631 -22.47 -12.73 38.63
CA TYR A 631 -23.33 -11.61 38.31
C TYR A 631 -23.71 -10.77 39.54
N TYR A 632 -24.08 -11.42 40.64
CA TYR A 632 -24.40 -10.73 41.88
C TYR A 632 -23.20 -9.92 42.39
N GLN A 633 -22.01 -10.51 42.37
CA GLN A 633 -20.79 -9.83 42.78
C GLN A 633 -20.47 -8.60 41.89
N LEU A 634 -20.60 -8.73 40.56
CA LEU A 634 -20.45 -7.63 39.61
C LEU A 634 -21.50 -6.53 39.84
N TYR A 635 -22.73 -6.89 40.10
CA TYR A 635 -23.85 -5.95 40.31
C TYR A 635 -23.71 -5.19 41.63
N THR A 636 -23.28 -5.83 42.70
CA THR A 636 -23.13 -5.24 44.04
C THR A 636 -21.82 -4.47 44.24
N GLY A 637 -20.97 -4.43 43.24
CA GLY A 637 -19.65 -3.78 43.31
C GLY A 637 -18.62 -4.54 44.14
N ALA A 638 -18.88 -5.82 44.47
CA ALA A 638 -17.91 -6.68 45.16
C ALA A 638 -16.74 -7.08 44.22
N PHE A 639 -16.93 -6.93 42.90
CA PHE A 639 -15.88 -6.98 41.86
C PHE A 639 -15.89 -5.66 41.10
N GLU A 640 -14.77 -4.97 41.00
CA GLU A 640 -14.60 -3.87 40.06
C GLU A 640 -14.58 -4.46 38.64
N LEU A 641 -15.37 -3.85 37.73
CA LEU A 641 -15.27 -4.07 36.30
C LEU A 641 -14.00 -3.34 35.83
N GLU A 642 -12.82 -3.95 35.97
CA GLU A 642 -11.57 -3.45 35.37
C GLU A 642 -11.61 -3.46 33.83
#